data_0db89a767038cf5b6d93a212e5f492af
#
_entry.id   0db89a767038cf5b6d93a212e5f492af
#
_cell.length_a   1.000
_cell.length_b   1.000
_cell.length_c   1.000
_cell.angle_alpha   90.00
_cell.angle_beta   90.00
_cell.angle_gamma   90.00
#
_symmetry.space_group_name_H-M   'P 1'
#
loop_
_entity.id
_entity.type
_entity.pdbx_description
1 polymer ?
#
loop_
_entity_poly.entity_id
_entity_poly.type
_entity_poly.pdbx_seq_one_letter_code
_entity_poly.pdbx_strand_id
1 'polypeptide(L)'
;MSSYPNTKIYNTLPKILRHRAETIPNTVALRDKDLGIWNEITWKHYNDQVSYLALSLVKRGFKTGDVIGLIGDNKPSWLFFELAAQAVGGMSLGIYRDTLDEEVGYLIDAAKVNFVYAEDQEQVDKILTINRPKGNKINIYYEDSRGLKELEDPNITDMLDLISEGKEIASKHPDKYNKMIDKVSADQEAILCTTSGTTSNPKLAMLPGGKFIEHVLRYLKVDPKNINDEYVSVLPFPWIMEQTYGVGFNIVGGMKVNFPERPDTAMDDLREVGPTFMLGAPRLWEQIAADMRSRILDAPKITQWLFNVMVERGLKAVDQGKRDFLADKLLFSSLKDRLGFSKVTSAATGGSAIGPETFKFFLAMGIPLRQLYGQTELMGAYTLQDVPEGTMDCETVGVPFPDCEIKIIDPDPNGLGEIITKHPSMFSGYYNNPKAYKETIKKGWMHTGDAGYFDDQGRLNVLDRVNDIAIKSDGVKFSPQNIENKLKFSPYVGEAVVIGAEKPYLTAIICIRFSIVSKLAEKWQLAFTSYTGLAADKKIYALIEEEISKVNEQLPDNIKIAKFLLLFKELEADDGELTRTKKVRRSVINSRYKDIIKDLYLDKDTASIDTEFTLEDGRKSKISATMEIRHLIDTKTSKTTKAKSKANKSSKGKK
;
A
#
# COMPACT_ATOMS: atom_id res chain seq x y z
N MET A 1 26.14 17.10 11.42
CA MET A 1 25.99 16.23 10.23
C MET A 1 25.96 14.79 10.72
N SER A 2 24.82 14.11 10.67
CA SER A 2 24.76 12.68 10.95
C SER A 2 25.46 11.97 9.80
N SER A 3 26.69 11.51 10.02
CA SER A 3 27.36 10.68 9.01
C SER A 3 26.71 9.30 9.04
N TYR A 4 25.99 8.97 7.98
CA TYR A 4 25.55 7.59 7.77
C TYR A 4 26.76 6.66 7.74
N PRO A 5 26.58 5.36 8.08
CA PRO A 5 27.67 4.40 8.04
C PRO A 5 28.38 4.38 6.69
N ASN A 6 29.69 4.19 6.69
CA ASN A 6 30.45 4.05 5.44
C ASN A 6 30.12 2.72 4.75
N THR A 7 29.22 2.75 3.77
CA THR A 7 28.73 1.57 3.08
C THR A 7 29.74 0.90 2.14
N LYS A 8 30.88 1.53 1.90
CA LYS A 8 32.00 0.83 1.23
C LYS A 8 32.65 -0.21 2.15
N ILE A 9 32.55 -0.01 3.48
CA ILE A 9 33.06 -0.93 4.51
C ILE A 9 31.92 -1.81 5.01
N TYR A 10 30.79 -1.18 5.40
CA TYR A 10 29.62 -1.85 5.94
C TYR A 10 28.56 -1.99 4.85
N ASN A 11 28.74 -2.97 3.95
CA ASN A 11 28.03 -3.07 2.68
C ASN A 11 26.87 -4.07 2.70
N THR A 12 26.50 -4.58 3.90
CA THR A 12 25.29 -5.39 4.13
C THR A 12 24.60 -4.91 5.41
N LEU A 13 23.27 -5.10 5.52
CA LEU A 13 22.51 -4.67 6.70
C LEU A 13 23.05 -5.28 8.01
N PRO A 14 23.41 -6.58 8.09
CA PRO A 14 24.02 -7.13 9.29
C PRO A 14 25.37 -6.49 9.68
N LYS A 15 26.19 -6.06 8.70
CA LYS A 15 27.45 -5.34 8.99
C LYS A 15 27.18 -3.93 9.53
N ILE A 16 26.15 -3.25 9.03
CA ILE A 16 25.74 -1.94 9.54
C ILE A 16 25.16 -2.08 10.94
N LEU A 17 24.33 -3.10 11.20
CA LEU A 17 23.78 -3.37 12.53
C LEU A 17 24.90 -3.61 13.56
N ARG A 18 25.89 -4.46 13.24
CA ARG A 18 27.08 -4.65 14.08
C ARG A 18 27.80 -3.34 14.36
N HIS A 19 28.04 -2.53 13.32
CA HIS A 19 28.71 -1.23 13.49
C HIS A 19 27.95 -0.30 14.44
N ARG A 20 26.61 -0.25 14.36
CA ARG A 20 25.79 0.52 15.32
C ARG A 20 25.85 -0.04 16.73
N ALA A 21 25.82 -1.36 16.88
CA ALA A 21 25.97 -2.00 18.17
C ALA A 21 27.35 -1.74 18.83
N GLU A 22 28.38 -1.55 18.01
CA GLU A 22 29.74 -1.20 18.50
C GLU A 22 29.89 0.29 18.83
N THR A 23 29.26 1.17 18.04
CA THR A 23 29.45 2.63 18.15
C THR A 23 28.45 3.34 19.06
N ILE A 24 27.20 2.85 19.11
CA ILE A 24 26.11 3.42 19.91
C ILE A 24 25.29 2.33 20.64
N PRO A 25 25.93 1.42 21.39
CA PRO A 25 25.34 0.18 21.91
C PRO A 25 24.07 0.40 22.75
N ASN A 26 24.02 1.46 23.53
CA ASN A 26 22.97 1.73 24.51
C ASN A 26 21.84 2.63 23.95
N THR A 27 21.96 3.11 22.72
CA THR A 27 20.89 3.90 22.08
C THR A 27 19.75 2.96 21.67
N VAL A 28 18.51 3.38 21.91
CA VAL A 28 17.30 2.63 21.55
C VAL A 28 17.15 2.62 20.03
N ALA A 29 17.10 1.42 19.46
CA ALA A 29 16.90 1.19 18.03
C ALA A 29 15.42 0.91 17.70
N LEU A 30 14.77 0.11 18.55
CA LEU A 30 13.40 -0.35 18.38
C LEU A 30 12.65 -0.20 19.71
N ARG A 31 11.34 -0.03 19.63
CA ARG A 31 10.43 -0.24 20.76
C ARG A 31 9.31 -1.17 20.35
N ASP A 32 8.91 -2.04 21.24
CA ASP A 32 7.80 -2.95 21.07
C ASP A 32 6.79 -2.75 22.19
N LYS A 33 5.51 -2.62 21.84
CA LYS A 33 4.46 -2.50 22.84
C LYS A 33 3.87 -3.86 23.14
N ASP A 34 3.92 -4.25 24.41
CA ASP A 34 3.31 -5.48 24.91
C ASP A 34 2.61 -5.20 26.25
N LEU A 35 1.38 -5.67 26.41
CA LEU A 35 0.52 -5.43 27.56
C LEU A 35 0.46 -3.94 28.00
N GLY A 36 0.42 -3.05 27.03
CA GLY A 36 0.39 -1.59 27.24
C GLY A 36 1.74 -0.96 27.60
N ILE A 37 2.83 -1.72 27.64
CA ILE A 37 4.15 -1.25 28.03
C ILE A 37 5.08 -1.20 26.81
N TRP A 38 5.77 -0.06 26.61
CA TRP A 38 6.79 0.09 25.59
C TRP A 38 8.12 -0.49 26.06
N ASN A 39 8.53 -1.62 25.49
CA ASN A 39 9.81 -2.28 25.75
C ASN A 39 10.88 -1.72 24.82
N GLU A 40 11.99 -1.26 25.37
CA GLU A 40 13.09 -0.66 24.61
C GLU A 40 14.14 -1.71 24.23
N ILE A 41 14.50 -1.73 22.95
CA ILE A 41 15.52 -2.60 22.37
C ILE A 41 16.67 -1.72 21.88
N THR A 42 17.82 -1.84 22.53
CA THR A 42 19.04 -1.09 22.15
C THR A 42 19.71 -1.72 20.93
N TRP A 43 20.58 -0.96 20.24
CA TRP A 43 21.37 -1.48 19.11
C TRP A 43 22.18 -2.72 19.49
N LYS A 44 22.75 -2.75 20.72
CA LYS A 44 23.47 -3.92 21.21
C LYS A 44 22.54 -5.12 21.34
N HIS A 45 21.39 -4.96 21.99
CA HIS A 45 20.43 -6.05 22.17
C HIS A 45 19.92 -6.56 20.83
N TYR A 46 19.62 -5.66 19.89
CA TYR A 46 19.19 -6.00 18.54
C TYR A 46 20.23 -6.88 17.82
N ASN A 47 21.49 -6.45 17.81
CA ASN A 47 22.58 -7.24 17.21
C ASN A 47 22.81 -8.58 17.91
N ASP A 48 22.68 -8.64 19.25
CA ASP A 48 22.82 -9.88 20.02
C ASP A 48 21.73 -10.89 19.60
N GLN A 49 20.45 -10.47 19.51
CA GLN A 49 19.35 -11.34 19.07
C GLN A 49 19.57 -11.87 17.66
N VAL A 50 19.91 -11.00 16.72
CA VAL A 50 20.23 -11.38 15.33
C VAL A 50 21.40 -12.38 15.29
N SER A 51 22.44 -12.15 16.09
CA SER A 51 23.61 -13.04 16.13
C SER A 51 23.27 -14.43 16.65
N TYR A 52 22.47 -14.51 17.73
CA TYR A 52 22.04 -15.80 18.30
C TYR A 52 21.17 -16.58 17.34
N LEU A 53 20.17 -15.94 16.72
CA LEU A 53 19.31 -16.58 15.72
C LEU A 53 20.11 -17.04 14.50
N ALA A 54 21.04 -16.23 13.98
CA ALA A 54 21.89 -16.61 12.86
C ALA A 54 22.74 -17.86 13.14
N LEU A 55 23.31 -17.95 14.35
CA LEU A 55 24.12 -19.10 14.78
C LEU A 55 23.28 -20.36 14.92
N SER A 56 22.05 -20.25 15.44
CA SER A 56 21.09 -21.35 15.54
C SER A 56 20.58 -21.80 14.18
N LEU A 57 20.23 -20.87 13.29
CA LEU A 57 19.82 -21.19 11.92
C LEU A 57 20.89 -22.02 11.20
N VAL A 58 22.17 -21.62 11.31
CA VAL A 58 23.29 -22.41 10.73
C VAL A 58 23.40 -23.79 11.36
N LYS A 59 23.25 -23.93 12.68
CA LYS A 59 23.26 -25.25 13.36
C LYS A 59 22.10 -26.13 12.88
N ARG A 60 20.95 -25.53 12.58
CA ARG A 60 19.75 -26.19 12.06
C ARG A 60 19.79 -26.45 10.56
N GLY A 61 20.89 -26.10 9.88
CA GLY A 61 21.14 -26.42 8.49
C GLY A 61 20.82 -25.31 7.48
N PHE A 62 20.45 -24.10 7.92
CA PHE A 62 20.29 -22.94 7.04
C PHE A 62 21.64 -22.53 6.44
N LYS A 63 21.68 -22.27 5.13
CA LYS A 63 22.90 -22.01 4.37
C LYS A 63 22.77 -20.76 3.50
N THR A 64 23.89 -20.29 3.01
CA THR A 64 23.95 -19.24 1.99
C THR A 64 23.07 -19.61 0.78
N GLY A 65 22.20 -18.68 0.38
CA GLY A 65 21.25 -18.85 -0.71
C GLY A 65 19.92 -19.49 -0.31
N ASP A 66 19.77 -20.00 0.93
CA ASP A 66 18.48 -20.47 1.41
C ASP A 66 17.52 -19.29 1.65
N VAL A 67 16.22 -19.60 1.65
CA VAL A 67 15.16 -18.61 1.90
C VAL A 67 14.47 -18.95 3.21
N ILE A 68 14.30 -17.92 4.06
CA ILE A 68 13.41 -17.98 5.22
C ILE A 68 12.10 -17.26 4.90
N GLY A 69 10.96 -17.93 5.11
CA GLY A 69 9.64 -17.31 5.09
C GLY A 69 9.37 -16.59 6.41
N LEU A 70 8.76 -15.42 6.34
CA LEU A 70 8.40 -14.63 7.50
C LEU A 70 6.91 -14.28 7.40
N ILE A 71 6.10 -14.70 8.39
CA ILE A 71 4.66 -14.49 8.39
C ILE A 71 4.18 -14.08 9.79
N GLY A 72 3.47 -12.95 9.88
CA GLY A 72 2.97 -12.37 11.11
C GLY A 72 2.78 -10.86 11.02
N ASP A 73 2.46 -10.24 12.14
CA ASP A 73 2.41 -8.79 12.31
C ASP A 73 3.81 -8.16 12.37
N ASN A 74 3.86 -6.84 12.31
CA ASN A 74 5.13 -6.13 12.44
C ASN A 74 5.61 -6.20 13.89
N LYS A 75 6.71 -6.92 14.12
CA LYS A 75 7.36 -7.08 15.42
C LYS A 75 8.89 -7.07 15.31
N PRO A 76 9.61 -6.78 16.38
CA PRO A 76 11.09 -6.88 16.40
C PRO A 76 11.61 -8.24 15.96
N SER A 77 10.94 -9.33 16.35
CA SER A 77 11.29 -10.71 15.99
C SER A 77 11.34 -10.95 14.49
N TRP A 78 10.43 -10.35 13.73
CA TRP A 78 10.51 -10.37 12.25
C TRP A 78 11.86 -9.85 11.77
N LEU A 79 12.29 -8.67 12.25
CA LEU A 79 13.59 -8.09 11.89
C LEU A 79 14.76 -8.96 12.33
N PHE A 80 14.64 -9.60 13.50
CA PHE A 80 15.70 -10.48 14.00
C PHE A 80 15.91 -11.68 13.06
N PHE A 81 14.83 -12.34 12.63
CA PHE A 81 14.91 -13.46 11.69
C PHE A 81 15.34 -13.03 10.29
N GLU A 82 14.83 -11.91 9.79
CA GLU A 82 15.24 -11.36 8.50
C GLU A 82 16.75 -11.12 8.44
N LEU A 83 17.28 -10.38 9.40
CA LEU A 83 18.70 -10.05 9.46
C LEU A 83 19.57 -11.25 9.82
N ALA A 84 19.05 -12.21 10.59
CA ALA A 84 19.73 -13.46 10.87
C ALA A 84 19.94 -14.30 9.60
N ALA A 85 18.93 -14.40 8.74
CA ALA A 85 19.05 -15.06 7.45
C ALA A 85 20.05 -14.34 6.54
N GLN A 86 19.97 -13.02 6.46
CA GLN A 86 20.92 -12.20 5.69
C GLN A 86 22.35 -12.29 6.24
N ALA A 87 22.53 -12.46 7.54
CA ALA A 87 23.83 -12.65 8.17
C ALA A 87 24.52 -13.96 7.75
N VAL A 88 23.73 -14.97 7.37
CA VAL A 88 24.23 -16.25 6.81
C VAL A 88 24.46 -16.14 5.29
N GLY A 89 23.98 -15.09 4.64
CA GLY A 89 23.97 -14.93 3.20
C GLY A 89 22.75 -15.58 2.55
N GLY A 90 21.66 -15.78 3.29
CA GLY A 90 20.36 -16.18 2.80
C GLY A 90 19.44 -14.99 2.49
N MET A 91 18.21 -15.30 2.11
CA MET A 91 17.18 -14.32 1.75
C MET A 91 15.98 -14.39 2.69
N SER A 92 15.32 -13.26 2.92
CA SER A 92 14.01 -13.20 3.55
C SER A 92 12.90 -13.17 2.50
N LEU A 93 11.78 -13.87 2.73
CA LEU A 93 10.53 -13.77 1.99
C LEU A 93 9.42 -13.35 2.95
N GLY A 94 8.99 -12.11 2.87
CA GLY A 94 7.82 -11.64 3.62
C GLY A 94 6.52 -12.18 3.02
N ILE A 95 5.65 -12.74 3.87
CA ILE A 95 4.32 -13.23 3.54
C ILE A 95 3.32 -12.42 4.36
N TYR A 96 2.28 -11.86 3.72
CA TYR A 96 1.24 -11.11 4.44
C TYR A 96 0.49 -12.03 5.40
N ARG A 97 0.22 -11.55 6.61
CA ARG A 97 -0.46 -12.30 7.66
C ARG A 97 -1.83 -12.85 7.23
N ASP A 98 -2.58 -12.04 6.48
CA ASP A 98 -3.92 -12.35 5.99
C ASP A 98 -3.93 -13.14 4.66
N THR A 99 -2.77 -13.65 4.22
CA THR A 99 -2.65 -14.48 3.03
C THR A 99 -3.37 -15.83 3.24
N LEU A 100 -4.16 -16.24 2.23
CA LEU A 100 -4.85 -17.54 2.25
C LEU A 100 -3.89 -18.71 2.16
N ASP A 101 -4.25 -19.85 2.73
CA ASP A 101 -3.43 -21.06 2.81
C ASP A 101 -2.87 -21.50 1.44
N GLU A 102 -3.70 -21.46 0.38
CA GLU A 102 -3.27 -21.81 -0.97
C GLU A 102 -2.18 -20.90 -1.51
N GLU A 103 -2.28 -19.58 -1.24
CA GLU A 103 -1.28 -18.60 -1.67
C GLU A 103 -0.01 -18.70 -0.82
N VAL A 104 -0.13 -18.96 0.49
CA VAL A 104 1.02 -19.27 1.36
C VAL A 104 1.76 -20.49 0.83
N GLY A 105 1.03 -21.58 0.51
CA GLY A 105 1.60 -22.78 -0.09
C GLY A 105 2.35 -22.49 -1.39
N TYR A 106 1.73 -21.71 -2.27
CA TYR A 106 2.37 -21.29 -3.52
C TYR A 106 3.68 -20.51 -3.28
N LEU A 107 3.70 -19.53 -2.37
CA LEU A 107 4.89 -18.72 -2.09
C LEU A 107 6.03 -19.55 -1.50
N ILE A 108 5.70 -20.43 -0.56
CA ILE A 108 6.63 -21.37 0.10
C ILE A 108 7.27 -22.29 -0.95
N ASP A 109 6.49 -22.85 -1.87
CA ASP A 109 7.00 -23.76 -2.90
C ASP A 109 7.76 -23.01 -4.00
N ALA A 110 7.26 -21.86 -4.47
CA ALA A 110 7.92 -21.07 -5.50
C ALA A 110 9.30 -20.56 -5.06
N ALA A 111 9.45 -20.18 -3.79
CA ALA A 111 10.71 -19.74 -3.21
C ALA A 111 11.55 -20.89 -2.61
N LYS A 112 11.06 -22.12 -2.63
CA LYS A 112 11.71 -23.31 -2.02
C LYS A 112 12.04 -23.12 -0.54
N VAL A 113 11.13 -22.52 0.19
CA VAL A 113 11.28 -22.22 1.62
C VAL A 113 11.27 -23.51 2.44
N ASN A 114 12.27 -23.71 3.30
CA ASN A 114 12.38 -24.83 4.23
C ASN A 114 12.48 -24.36 5.69
N PHE A 115 12.50 -23.05 5.92
CA PHE A 115 12.60 -22.40 7.22
C PHE A 115 11.57 -21.28 7.27
N VAL A 116 10.74 -21.25 8.30
CA VAL A 116 9.68 -20.25 8.44
C VAL A 116 9.68 -19.71 9.86
N TYR A 117 9.67 -18.38 10.00
CA TYR A 117 9.20 -17.72 11.21
C TYR A 117 7.69 -17.49 11.05
N ALA A 118 6.92 -17.94 12.03
CA ALA A 118 5.48 -17.75 12.13
C ALA A 118 5.15 -17.13 13.48
N GLU A 119 4.45 -16.01 13.53
CA GLU A 119 4.22 -15.26 14.76
C GLU A 119 3.47 -16.10 15.81
N ASP A 120 2.35 -16.71 15.43
CA ASP A 120 1.39 -17.34 16.32
C ASP A 120 0.86 -18.68 15.76
N GLN A 121 -0.06 -19.30 16.50
CA GLN A 121 -0.69 -20.56 16.12
C GLN A 121 -1.39 -20.47 14.77
N GLU A 122 -2.10 -19.38 14.48
CA GLU A 122 -2.82 -19.23 13.19
C GLU A 122 -1.84 -19.36 12.01
N GLN A 123 -0.69 -18.69 12.11
CA GLN A 123 0.31 -18.73 11.04
C GLN A 123 1.03 -20.09 10.97
N VAL A 124 1.27 -20.73 12.10
CA VAL A 124 1.82 -22.10 12.14
C VAL A 124 0.86 -23.08 11.47
N ASP A 125 -0.43 -22.99 11.77
CA ASP A 125 -1.45 -23.88 11.19
C ASP A 125 -1.53 -23.72 9.68
N LYS A 126 -1.43 -22.50 9.12
CA LYS A 126 -1.34 -22.27 7.66
C LYS A 126 -0.17 -23.02 7.02
N ILE A 127 0.99 -23.05 7.69
CA ILE A 127 2.17 -23.76 7.17
C ILE A 127 1.99 -25.27 7.26
N LEU A 128 1.32 -25.78 8.30
CA LEU A 128 1.09 -27.20 8.50
C LEU A 128 0.08 -27.79 7.48
N THR A 129 -0.81 -26.96 6.93
CA THR A 129 -1.75 -27.40 5.86
C THR A 129 -1.06 -27.67 4.52
N ILE A 130 0.17 -27.18 4.32
CA ILE A 130 0.90 -27.31 3.05
C ILE A 130 1.29 -28.77 2.82
N ASN A 131 0.71 -29.37 1.77
CA ASN A 131 0.99 -30.76 1.41
C ASN A 131 2.34 -30.91 0.71
N ARG A 132 3.32 -31.47 1.38
CA ARG A 132 4.66 -31.74 0.84
C ARG A 132 4.96 -33.24 0.72
N PRO A 133 5.83 -33.64 -0.23
CA PRO A 133 6.32 -35.00 -0.29
C PRO A 133 6.94 -35.46 1.04
N LYS A 134 6.71 -36.73 1.42
CA LYS A 134 7.28 -37.31 2.63
C LYS A 134 8.80 -37.08 2.69
N GLY A 135 9.27 -36.49 3.77
CA GLY A 135 10.69 -36.19 4.01
C GLY A 135 11.12 -34.74 3.72
N ASN A 136 10.29 -33.93 3.08
CA ASN A 136 10.57 -32.50 2.86
C ASN A 136 9.80 -31.65 3.88
N LYS A 137 10.28 -31.62 5.14
CA LYS A 137 9.65 -30.90 6.23
C LYS A 137 10.12 -29.44 6.27
N ILE A 138 9.23 -28.54 6.71
CA ILE A 138 9.54 -27.15 6.99
C ILE A 138 9.93 -27.05 8.46
N ASN A 139 11.02 -26.34 8.76
CA ASN A 139 11.37 -25.93 10.11
C ASN A 139 10.59 -24.66 10.44
N ILE A 140 9.71 -24.71 11.43
CA ILE A 140 8.84 -23.62 11.85
C ILE A 140 9.35 -23.08 13.18
N TYR A 141 9.53 -21.77 13.25
CA TYR A 141 9.95 -21.04 14.43
C TYR A 141 8.86 -20.07 14.83
N TYR A 142 8.31 -20.22 16.04
CA TYR A 142 7.22 -19.39 16.51
C TYR A 142 7.64 -18.48 17.67
N GLU A 143 6.90 -17.36 17.81
CA GLU A 143 7.11 -16.40 18.91
C GLU A 143 6.05 -16.59 20.00
N ASP A 144 4.77 -16.62 19.64
CA ASP A 144 3.68 -16.81 20.59
C ASP A 144 3.43 -18.31 20.82
N SER A 145 3.70 -18.74 22.05
CA SER A 145 3.58 -20.16 22.42
C SER A 145 2.15 -20.61 22.77
N ARG A 146 1.16 -19.72 22.73
CA ARG A 146 -0.24 -20.06 22.99
C ARG A 146 -0.77 -21.03 21.95
N GLY A 147 -1.33 -22.16 22.43
CA GLY A 147 -1.83 -23.25 21.57
C GLY A 147 -0.76 -24.15 20.95
N LEU A 148 0.53 -23.81 21.04
CA LEU A 148 1.62 -24.54 20.38
C LEU A 148 2.46 -25.41 21.33
N LYS A 149 2.35 -25.21 22.66
CA LYS A 149 3.18 -25.93 23.66
C LYS A 149 2.98 -27.45 23.68
N GLU A 150 1.83 -27.93 23.21
CA GLU A 150 1.50 -29.37 23.19
C GLU A 150 1.82 -30.05 21.85
N LEU A 151 2.34 -29.28 20.87
CA LEU A 151 2.74 -29.83 19.58
C LEU A 151 4.12 -30.51 19.68
N GLU A 152 4.13 -31.84 19.75
CA GLU A 152 5.34 -32.65 19.76
C GLU A 152 5.88 -32.89 18.33
N ASP A 153 6.18 -31.83 17.57
CA ASP A 153 6.90 -31.95 16.28
C ASP A 153 8.30 -31.33 16.41
N PRO A 154 9.39 -32.11 16.20
CA PRO A 154 10.76 -31.59 16.32
C PRO A 154 11.13 -30.49 15.30
N ASN A 155 10.28 -30.25 14.30
CA ASN A 155 10.47 -29.17 13.34
C ASN A 155 9.77 -27.87 13.76
N ILE A 156 8.98 -27.87 14.83
CA ILE A 156 8.33 -26.70 15.40
C ILE A 156 9.08 -26.32 16.67
N THR A 157 9.65 -25.11 16.71
CA THR A 157 10.56 -24.71 17.80
C THR A 157 10.23 -23.29 18.26
N ASP A 158 10.19 -23.09 19.57
CA ASP A 158 10.07 -21.76 20.18
C ASP A 158 11.28 -20.88 19.82
N MET A 159 11.06 -19.64 19.47
CA MET A 159 12.12 -18.66 19.19
C MET A 159 13.07 -18.48 20.37
N LEU A 160 12.57 -18.56 21.61
CA LEU A 160 13.40 -18.44 22.82
C LEU A 160 14.40 -19.59 22.96
N ASP A 161 14.02 -20.80 22.52
CA ASP A 161 14.94 -21.96 22.51
C ASP A 161 16.05 -21.75 21.48
N LEU A 162 15.71 -21.18 20.28
CA LEU A 162 16.71 -20.82 19.27
C LEU A 162 17.69 -19.76 19.79
N ILE A 163 17.19 -18.73 20.46
CA ILE A 163 18.02 -17.68 21.05
C ILE A 163 18.94 -18.28 22.10
N SER A 164 18.44 -19.16 22.98
CA SER A 164 19.23 -19.86 24.00
C SER A 164 20.32 -20.73 23.36
N GLU A 165 19.98 -21.50 22.32
CA GLU A 165 20.93 -22.31 21.55
C GLU A 165 22.02 -21.45 20.91
N GLY A 166 21.66 -20.34 20.28
CA GLY A 166 22.59 -19.41 19.66
C GLY A 166 23.51 -18.72 20.65
N LYS A 167 22.98 -18.35 21.82
CA LYS A 167 23.75 -17.77 22.94
C LYS A 167 24.81 -18.75 23.46
N GLU A 168 24.47 -20.03 23.58
CA GLU A 168 25.44 -21.08 23.94
C GLU A 168 26.54 -21.22 22.88
N ILE A 169 26.18 -21.19 21.59
CA ILE A 169 27.16 -21.24 20.50
C ILE A 169 28.07 -20.01 20.52
N ALA A 170 27.50 -18.81 20.70
CA ALA A 170 28.27 -17.56 20.80
C ALA A 170 29.24 -17.55 21.95
N SER A 171 28.85 -18.09 23.12
CA SER A 171 29.75 -18.18 24.29
C SER A 171 30.94 -19.10 24.05
N LYS A 172 30.75 -20.20 23.31
CA LYS A 172 31.81 -21.14 22.95
C LYS A 172 32.69 -20.66 21.79
N HIS A 173 32.12 -19.84 20.92
CA HIS A 173 32.77 -19.38 19.67
C HIS A 173 32.48 -17.89 19.43
N PRO A 174 33.05 -16.96 20.21
CA PRO A 174 32.70 -15.52 20.17
C PRO A 174 32.85 -14.85 18.78
N ASP A 175 33.84 -15.28 18.01
CA ASP A 175 34.12 -14.70 16.69
C ASP A 175 33.28 -15.30 15.54
N LYS A 176 32.50 -16.36 15.81
CA LYS A 176 31.84 -17.14 14.75
C LYS A 176 30.85 -16.30 13.94
N TYR A 177 30.05 -15.49 14.63
CA TYR A 177 29.10 -14.58 13.96
C TYR A 177 29.84 -13.53 13.11
N ASN A 178 30.83 -12.85 13.65
CA ASN A 178 31.60 -11.83 12.93
C ASN A 178 32.28 -12.41 11.68
N LYS A 179 32.93 -13.57 11.80
CA LYS A 179 33.52 -14.27 10.65
C LYS A 179 32.50 -14.69 9.60
N MET A 180 31.26 -14.94 10.00
CA MET A 180 30.17 -15.30 9.10
C MET A 180 29.69 -14.09 8.31
N ILE A 181 29.32 -12.99 8.97
CA ILE A 181 28.81 -11.80 8.28
C ILE A 181 29.88 -11.14 7.39
N ASP A 182 31.18 -11.24 7.74
CA ASP A 182 32.27 -10.71 6.94
C ASP A 182 32.39 -11.38 5.56
N LYS A 183 31.91 -12.63 5.43
CA LYS A 183 31.89 -13.39 4.17
C LYS A 183 30.73 -12.99 3.25
N VAL A 184 29.69 -12.35 3.78
CA VAL A 184 28.53 -11.95 2.99
C VAL A 184 28.88 -10.79 2.07
N SER A 185 28.60 -10.96 0.77
CA SER A 185 28.83 -9.95 -0.25
C SER A 185 27.63 -9.00 -0.39
N ALA A 186 27.90 -7.75 -0.76
CA ALA A 186 26.88 -6.76 -1.12
C ALA A 186 26.01 -7.18 -2.33
N ASP A 187 26.58 -7.97 -3.23
CA ASP A 187 25.89 -8.43 -4.43
C ASP A 187 24.97 -9.64 -4.19
N GLN A 188 25.01 -10.21 -2.97
CA GLN A 188 24.10 -11.30 -2.62
C GLN A 188 22.66 -10.81 -2.48
N GLU A 189 21.74 -11.63 -2.99
CA GLU A 189 20.31 -11.42 -2.78
C GLU A 189 20.01 -11.48 -1.28
N ALA A 190 19.28 -10.50 -0.78
CA ALA A 190 18.94 -10.37 0.64
C ALA A 190 17.44 -10.48 0.89
N ILE A 191 16.63 -9.98 -0.02
CA ILE A 191 15.17 -9.90 0.13
C ILE A 191 14.52 -10.46 -1.13
N LEU A 192 13.54 -11.35 -0.95
CA LEU A 192 12.55 -11.69 -1.95
C LEU A 192 11.27 -10.93 -1.61
N CYS A 193 10.82 -10.11 -2.53
CA CYS A 193 9.63 -9.30 -2.31
C CYS A 193 8.55 -9.65 -3.35
N THR A 194 7.32 -9.91 -2.88
CA THR A 194 6.20 -10.19 -3.76
C THR A 194 5.80 -8.95 -4.57
N THR A 195 5.54 -9.13 -5.86
CA THR A 195 5.01 -8.06 -6.70
C THR A 195 3.53 -8.25 -6.91
N SER A 196 2.75 -7.18 -6.80
CA SER A 196 1.30 -7.19 -6.97
C SER A 196 0.92 -7.32 -8.45
N GLY A 197 0.97 -8.54 -9.01
CA GLY A 197 0.39 -8.83 -10.31
C GLY A 197 -1.14 -8.85 -10.22
N THR A 198 -1.83 -8.10 -11.06
CA THR A 198 -3.31 -8.08 -11.09
C THR A 198 -3.93 -9.30 -11.78
N THR A 199 -3.14 -10.15 -12.44
CA THR A 199 -3.63 -11.18 -13.40
C THR A 199 -3.10 -12.58 -13.19
N SER A 200 -2.13 -12.81 -12.28
CA SER A 200 -1.49 -14.12 -12.06
C SER A 200 -0.91 -14.20 -10.65
N ASN A 201 -0.41 -15.40 -10.29
CA ASN A 201 0.33 -15.59 -9.04
C ASN A 201 1.45 -14.55 -8.87
N PRO A 202 1.72 -14.08 -7.64
CA PRO A 202 2.75 -13.09 -7.36
C PRO A 202 4.12 -13.53 -7.90
N LYS A 203 4.87 -12.61 -8.52
CA LYS A 203 6.28 -12.83 -8.84
C LYS A 203 7.13 -12.42 -7.65
N LEU A 204 8.29 -13.04 -7.50
CA LEU A 204 9.24 -12.77 -6.41
C LEU A 204 10.42 -11.96 -6.96
N ALA A 205 10.45 -10.67 -6.70
CA ALA A 205 11.57 -9.80 -7.06
C ALA A 205 12.77 -10.06 -6.13
N MET A 206 13.96 -10.28 -6.71
CA MET A 206 15.21 -10.50 -5.99
C MET A 206 15.93 -9.17 -5.77
N LEU A 207 16.16 -8.81 -4.52
CA LEU A 207 16.75 -7.53 -4.14
C LEU A 207 18.13 -7.76 -3.49
N PRO A 208 19.25 -7.40 -4.18
CA PRO A 208 20.59 -7.49 -3.60
C PRO A 208 20.77 -6.52 -2.44
N GLY A 209 21.37 -7.00 -1.34
CA GLY A 209 21.51 -6.23 -0.11
C GLY A 209 22.27 -4.90 -0.27
N GLY A 210 23.35 -4.90 -1.05
CA GLY A 210 24.11 -3.68 -1.31
C GLY A 210 23.32 -2.65 -2.13
N LYS A 211 22.60 -3.10 -3.15
CA LYS A 211 21.73 -2.20 -3.96
C LYS A 211 20.58 -1.62 -3.15
N PHE A 212 20.02 -2.40 -2.23
CA PHE A 212 19.01 -1.92 -1.29
C PHE A 212 19.58 -0.79 -0.40
N ILE A 213 20.77 -0.98 0.18
CA ILE A 213 21.45 0.03 0.99
C ILE A 213 21.75 1.30 0.17
N GLU A 214 22.23 1.16 -1.07
CA GLU A 214 22.46 2.29 -1.96
C GLU A 214 21.18 3.07 -2.25
N HIS A 215 20.06 2.37 -2.45
CA HIS A 215 18.75 2.99 -2.63
C HIS A 215 18.31 3.75 -1.37
N VAL A 216 18.44 3.14 -0.21
CA VAL A 216 18.13 3.79 1.09
C VAL A 216 18.95 5.07 1.26
N LEU A 217 20.26 5.03 0.96
CA LEU A 217 21.12 6.23 1.02
C LEU A 217 20.69 7.31 0.03
N ARG A 218 20.23 6.92 -1.16
CA ARG A 218 19.73 7.85 -2.17
C ARG A 218 18.45 8.52 -1.68
N TYR A 219 17.56 7.77 -1.06
CA TYR A 219 16.35 8.30 -0.46
C TYR A 219 16.69 9.24 0.72
N LEU A 220 17.61 8.86 1.60
CA LEU A 220 18.06 9.68 2.73
C LEU A 220 18.74 11.00 2.31
N LYS A 221 19.20 11.14 1.05
CA LYS A 221 19.63 12.43 0.50
C LYS A 221 18.48 13.38 0.21
N VAL A 222 17.32 12.83 -0.17
CA VAL A 222 16.11 13.60 -0.52
C VAL A 222 15.25 13.88 0.72
N ASP A 223 15.15 12.91 1.61
CA ASP A 223 14.39 13.00 2.86
C ASP A 223 15.21 12.47 4.05
N PRO A 224 16.12 13.30 4.61
CA PRO A 224 17.07 12.88 5.65
C PRO A 224 16.37 12.40 6.92
N LYS A 225 16.86 11.27 7.46
CA LYS A 225 16.45 10.73 8.77
C LYS A 225 17.69 10.41 9.59
N ASN A 226 17.56 10.46 10.91
CA ASN A 226 18.67 10.22 11.84
C ASN A 226 18.17 9.62 13.16
N ILE A 227 19.06 9.44 14.14
CA ILE A 227 18.77 8.81 15.43
C ILE A 227 17.73 9.54 16.31
N ASN A 228 17.39 10.78 15.99
CA ASN A 228 16.35 11.54 16.71
C ASN A 228 14.97 11.40 16.05
N ASP A 229 14.92 10.76 14.89
CA ASP A 229 13.66 10.53 14.20
C ASP A 229 13.00 9.26 14.71
N GLU A 230 11.67 9.28 14.75
CA GLU A 230 10.83 8.17 15.20
C GLU A 230 9.76 7.86 14.15
N TYR A 231 9.58 6.58 13.91
CA TYR A 231 8.57 6.02 13.02
C TYR A 231 7.74 4.98 13.75
N VAL A 232 6.45 4.90 13.47
CA VAL A 232 5.57 3.81 13.91
C VAL A 232 5.30 2.90 12.73
N SER A 233 5.67 1.62 12.86
CA SER A 233 5.57 0.61 11.82
C SER A 233 4.11 0.12 11.72
N VAL A 234 3.35 0.67 10.77
CA VAL A 234 1.93 0.37 10.58
C VAL A 234 1.62 -0.27 9.23
N LEU A 235 2.59 -0.31 8.32
CA LEU A 235 2.45 -0.96 7.03
C LEU A 235 3.07 -2.36 7.09
N PRO A 236 2.52 -3.35 6.38
CA PRO A 236 3.02 -4.72 6.50
C PRO A 236 4.44 -4.87 5.94
N PHE A 237 5.32 -5.58 6.65
CA PHE A 237 6.71 -5.83 6.26
C PHE A 237 6.91 -6.51 4.89
N PRO A 238 6.00 -7.37 4.38
CA PRO A 238 6.11 -7.86 3.01
C PRO A 238 6.10 -6.78 1.93
N TRP A 239 5.64 -5.56 2.26
CA TRP A 239 5.63 -4.44 1.32
C TRP A 239 6.97 -3.74 1.27
N ILE A 240 7.51 -3.52 0.06
CA ILE A 240 8.84 -2.92 -0.15
C ILE A 240 9.00 -1.54 0.52
N MET A 241 7.93 -0.78 0.66
CA MET A 241 8.02 0.53 1.31
C MET A 241 8.27 0.37 2.82
N GLU A 242 7.66 -0.61 3.49
CA GLU A 242 7.96 -0.90 4.90
C GLU A 242 9.38 -1.46 5.07
N GLN A 243 9.87 -2.26 4.12
CA GLN A 243 11.28 -2.67 4.08
C GLN A 243 12.21 -1.45 4.01
N THR A 244 11.88 -0.45 3.20
CA THR A 244 12.69 0.76 3.08
C THR A 244 12.68 1.59 4.36
N TYR A 245 11.50 1.80 4.97
CA TYR A 245 11.35 2.68 6.14
C TYR A 245 11.60 1.95 7.46
N GLY A 246 10.95 0.81 7.68
CA GLY A 246 11.07 0.04 8.92
C GLY A 246 12.42 -0.65 9.09
N VAL A 247 13.03 -1.10 7.98
CA VAL A 247 14.35 -1.77 8.01
C VAL A 247 15.45 -0.83 7.53
N GLY A 248 15.34 -0.30 6.32
CA GLY A 248 16.37 0.52 5.69
C GLY A 248 16.70 1.80 6.47
N PHE A 249 15.70 2.64 6.74
CA PHE A 249 15.90 3.88 7.50
C PHE A 249 16.27 3.63 8.95
N ASN A 250 15.79 2.54 9.55
CA ASN A 250 16.23 2.13 10.87
C ASN A 250 17.74 1.83 10.87
N ILE A 251 18.19 0.85 10.10
CA ILE A 251 19.57 0.37 10.16
C ILE A 251 20.55 1.38 9.55
N VAL A 252 20.26 1.93 8.35
CA VAL A 252 21.16 2.85 7.65
C VAL A 252 21.04 4.28 8.20
N GLY A 253 19.82 4.78 8.39
CA GLY A 253 19.55 6.12 8.90
C GLY A 253 19.75 6.26 10.42
N GLY A 254 19.46 5.20 11.15
CA GLY A 254 19.47 5.19 12.62
C GLY A 254 18.13 5.59 13.23
N MET A 255 17.10 5.79 12.43
CA MET A 255 15.76 6.14 12.88
C MET A 255 15.18 5.07 13.81
N LYS A 256 14.59 5.49 14.92
CA LYS A 256 13.93 4.58 15.86
C LYS A 256 12.61 4.09 15.27
N VAL A 257 12.37 2.78 15.34
CA VAL A 257 11.10 2.17 14.91
C VAL A 257 10.32 1.68 16.12
N ASN A 258 9.05 1.99 16.15
CA ASN A 258 8.13 1.62 17.22
C ASN A 258 7.08 0.66 16.63
N PHE A 259 6.88 -0.48 17.28
CA PHE A 259 5.90 -1.49 16.90
C PHE A 259 4.67 -1.35 17.78
N PRO A 260 3.49 -1.06 17.22
CA PRO A 260 2.25 -1.02 17.98
C PRO A 260 1.89 -2.40 18.53
N GLU A 261 1.11 -2.43 19.61
CA GLU A 261 0.73 -3.68 20.28
C GLU A 261 -0.07 -4.60 19.34
N ARG A 262 -1.01 -4.00 18.60
CA ARG A 262 -1.86 -4.70 17.62
C ARG A 262 -2.29 -3.74 16.50
N PRO A 263 -2.67 -4.27 15.33
CA PRO A 263 -3.14 -3.43 14.23
C PRO A 263 -4.34 -2.53 14.58
N ASP A 264 -5.27 -3.02 15.40
CA ASP A 264 -6.47 -2.26 15.83
C ASP A 264 -6.17 -1.16 16.86
N THR A 265 -5.08 -1.26 17.63
CA THR A 265 -4.63 -0.21 18.57
C THR A 265 -3.60 0.75 17.94
N ALA A 266 -3.14 0.49 16.74
CA ALA A 266 -2.01 1.18 16.11
C ALA A 266 -2.15 2.71 16.08
N MET A 267 -3.36 3.26 15.93
CA MET A 267 -3.59 4.71 15.93
C MET A 267 -3.48 5.32 17.33
N ASP A 268 -3.85 4.61 18.39
CA ASP A 268 -3.68 5.05 19.77
C ASP A 268 -2.19 4.98 20.15
N ASP A 269 -1.51 3.92 19.76
CA ASP A 269 -0.09 3.70 19.96
C ASP A 269 0.77 4.75 19.22
N LEU A 270 0.36 5.09 17.99
CA LEU A 270 0.96 6.18 17.22
C LEU A 270 0.83 7.53 17.93
N ARG A 271 -0.32 7.79 18.55
CA ARG A 271 -0.54 9.00 19.34
C ARG A 271 0.36 9.06 20.56
N GLU A 272 0.58 7.94 21.25
CA GLU A 272 1.49 7.86 22.40
C GLU A 272 2.94 8.15 22.02
N VAL A 273 3.40 7.63 20.89
CA VAL A 273 4.77 7.86 20.39
C VAL A 273 4.94 9.29 19.90
N GLY A 274 4.00 9.80 19.13
CA GLY A 274 4.11 11.08 18.42
C GLY A 274 5.31 11.07 17.47
N PRO A 275 5.26 10.31 16.36
CA PRO A 275 6.40 10.12 15.46
C PRO A 275 6.80 11.42 14.75
N THR A 276 8.06 11.50 14.32
CA THR A 276 8.58 12.61 13.49
C THR A 276 8.33 12.37 12.01
N PHE A 277 8.13 11.11 11.64
CA PHE A 277 7.89 10.68 10.26
C PHE A 277 6.66 9.77 10.18
N MET A 278 5.87 9.96 9.12
CA MET A 278 4.71 9.13 8.81
C MET A 278 4.77 8.64 7.37
N LEU A 279 4.59 7.33 7.19
CA LEU A 279 4.26 6.73 5.90
C LEU A 279 2.87 6.13 5.98
N GLY A 280 2.03 6.43 5.01
CA GLY A 280 0.70 5.87 4.91
C GLY A 280 0.30 5.64 3.46
N ALA A 281 -0.32 4.51 3.15
CA ALA A 281 -1.02 4.37 1.89
C ALA A 281 -2.14 5.44 1.81
N PRO A 282 -2.57 5.89 0.62
CA PRO A 282 -3.62 6.90 0.47
C PRO A 282 -4.86 6.61 1.30
N ARG A 283 -5.27 5.34 1.35
CA ARG A 283 -6.42 4.89 2.14
C ARG A 283 -6.29 5.16 3.65
N LEU A 284 -5.09 5.07 4.23
CA LEU A 284 -4.88 5.41 5.64
C LEU A 284 -5.17 6.88 5.89
N TRP A 285 -4.66 7.77 5.04
CA TRP A 285 -4.92 9.21 5.11
C TRP A 285 -6.40 9.55 4.93
N GLU A 286 -7.05 8.91 3.96
CA GLU A 286 -8.49 9.05 3.72
C GLU A 286 -9.32 8.57 4.91
N GLN A 287 -8.94 7.43 5.52
CA GLN A 287 -9.62 6.92 6.71
C GLN A 287 -9.48 7.87 7.89
N ILE A 288 -8.28 8.39 8.16
CA ILE A 288 -8.06 9.37 9.23
C ILE A 288 -8.91 10.62 9.00
N ALA A 289 -8.97 11.15 7.77
CA ALA A 289 -9.78 12.31 7.45
C ALA A 289 -11.29 12.03 7.59
N ALA A 290 -11.72 10.84 7.18
CA ALA A 290 -13.10 10.39 7.30
C ALA A 290 -13.54 10.22 8.77
N ASP A 291 -12.69 9.60 9.60
CA ASP A 291 -12.96 9.40 11.03
C ASP A 291 -13.05 10.74 11.77
N MET A 292 -12.19 11.70 11.44
CA MET A 292 -12.29 13.05 11.99
C MET A 292 -13.62 13.71 11.62
N ARG A 293 -14.00 13.69 10.34
CA ARG A 293 -15.28 14.24 9.87
C ARG A 293 -16.47 13.55 10.54
N SER A 294 -16.43 12.24 10.70
CA SER A 294 -17.45 11.46 11.39
C SER A 294 -17.63 11.88 12.85
N ARG A 295 -16.52 12.06 13.59
CA ARG A 295 -16.57 12.54 15.00
C ARG A 295 -17.10 13.98 15.10
N ILE A 296 -16.83 14.83 14.14
CA ILE A 296 -17.36 16.18 14.08
C ILE A 296 -18.87 16.18 13.82
N LEU A 297 -19.41 15.25 13.04
CA LEU A 297 -20.85 15.13 12.84
C LEU A 297 -21.61 14.87 14.15
N ASP A 298 -20.98 14.18 15.10
CA ASP A 298 -21.54 13.89 16.43
C ASP A 298 -21.33 15.05 17.45
N ALA A 299 -20.55 16.06 17.10
CA ALA A 299 -20.23 17.19 17.98
C ALA A 299 -21.36 18.25 18.03
N PRO A 300 -21.38 19.14 19.04
CA PRO A 300 -22.31 20.27 19.09
C PRO A 300 -22.24 21.14 17.82
N LYS A 301 -23.37 21.75 17.42
CA LYS A 301 -23.47 22.56 16.19
C LYS A 301 -22.42 23.69 16.11
N ILE A 302 -22.05 24.28 17.23
CA ILE A 302 -21.03 25.32 17.28
C ILE A 302 -19.63 24.77 16.93
N THR A 303 -19.32 23.56 17.39
CA THR A 303 -18.07 22.87 17.06
C THR A 303 -18.05 22.49 15.58
N GLN A 304 -19.17 21.99 15.04
CA GLN A 304 -19.30 21.70 13.60
C GLN A 304 -19.10 22.97 12.76
N TRP A 305 -19.72 24.07 13.15
CA TRP A 305 -19.54 25.36 12.46
C TRP A 305 -18.10 25.84 12.51
N LEU A 306 -17.47 25.81 13.70
CA LEU A 306 -16.07 26.22 13.86
C LEU A 306 -15.14 25.36 13.00
N PHE A 307 -15.34 24.02 13.01
CA PHE A 307 -14.57 23.09 12.19
C PHE A 307 -14.67 23.47 10.71
N ASN A 308 -15.88 23.61 10.19
CA ASN A 308 -16.09 23.92 8.77
C ASN A 308 -15.44 25.26 8.36
N VAL A 309 -15.62 26.32 9.18
CA VAL A 309 -15.01 27.64 8.90
C VAL A 309 -13.49 27.57 8.94
N MET A 310 -12.90 26.89 9.91
CA MET A 310 -11.43 26.80 10.03
C MET A 310 -10.83 25.92 8.94
N VAL A 311 -11.48 24.82 8.58
CA VAL A 311 -11.04 23.97 7.47
C VAL A 311 -11.09 24.73 6.14
N GLU A 312 -12.18 25.42 5.85
CA GLU A 312 -12.30 26.25 4.63
C GLU A 312 -11.20 27.33 4.55
N ARG A 313 -10.91 28.02 5.67
CA ARG A 313 -9.81 28.97 5.75
C ARG A 313 -8.45 28.33 5.48
N GLY A 314 -8.21 27.17 6.10
CA GLY A 314 -6.97 26.42 5.92
C GLY A 314 -6.77 25.97 4.47
N LEU A 315 -7.81 25.45 3.84
CA LEU A 315 -7.77 25.03 2.42
C LEU A 315 -7.49 26.21 1.48
N LYS A 316 -8.17 27.38 1.69
CA LYS A 316 -7.90 28.60 0.93
C LYS A 316 -6.47 29.11 1.10
N ALA A 317 -5.89 28.94 2.29
CA ALA A 317 -4.50 29.33 2.54
C ALA A 317 -3.53 28.39 1.78
N VAL A 318 -3.78 27.08 1.78
CA VAL A 318 -2.99 26.10 1.00
C VAL A 318 -3.03 26.41 -0.49
N ASP A 319 -4.20 26.77 -1.05
CA ASP A 319 -4.31 27.16 -2.46
C ASP A 319 -3.49 28.42 -2.80
N GLN A 320 -3.13 29.23 -1.80
CA GLN A 320 -2.25 30.40 -1.93
C GLN A 320 -0.77 30.09 -1.55
N GLY A 321 -0.43 28.84 -1.28
CA GLY A 321 0.88 28.43 -0.80
C GLY A 321 1.22 28.94 0.61
N LYS A 322 0.22 29.13 1.48
CA LYS A 322 0.36 29.70 2.82
C LYS A 322 -0.28 28.80 3.87
N ARG A 323 0.01 29.10 5.13
CA ARG A 323 -0.69 28.52 6.29
C ARG A 323 -1.55 29.58 6.96
N ASP A 324 -2.76 29.21 7.39
CA ASP A 324 -3.64 30.09 8.15
C ASP A 324 -3.36 29.94 9.65
N PHE A 325 -2.78 30.96 10.27
CA PHE A 325 -2.43 30.99 11.69
C PHE A 325 -3.64 30.80 12.62
N LEU A 326 -4.79 31.39 12.25
CA LEU A 326 -5.99 31.27 13.07
C LEU A 326 -6.58 29.88 13.04
N ALA A 327 -6.65 29.26 11.86
CA ALA A 327 -7.09 27.89 11.70
C ALA A 327 -6.14 26.91 12.42
N ASP A 328 -4.82 27.14 12.33
CA ASP A 328 -3.85 26.31 13.05
C ASP A 328 -4.07 26.41 14.57
N LYS A 329 -4.18 27.62 15.14
CA LYS A 329 -4.31 27.82 16.59
C LYS A 329 -5.65 27.35 17.14
N LEU A 330 -6.77 27.55 16.43
CA LEU A 330 -8.11 27.26 16.95
C LEU A 330 -8.57 25.81 16.65
N LEU A 331 -8.00 25.15 15.63
CA LEU A 331 -8.43 23.83 15.20
C LEU A 331 -7.27 22.86 15.00
N PHE A 332 -6.36 23.15 14.05
CA PHE A 332 -5.44 22.14 13.55
C PHE A 332 -4.39 21.70 14.57
N SER A 333 -3.90 22.58 15.44
CA SER A 333 -2.98 22.19 16.52
C SER A 333 -3.59 21.14 17.45
N SER A 334 -4.88 21.29 17.82
CA SER A 334 -5.58 20.31 18.64
C SER A 334 -5.85 19.01 17.90
N LEU A 335 -6.12 19.06 16.58
CA LEU A 335 -6.31 17.86 15.77
C LEU A 335 -4.98 17.10 15.61
N LYS A 336 -3.87 17.79 15.34
CA LYS A 336 -2.53 17.18 15.27
C LYS A 336 -2.18 16.45 16.57
N ASP A 337 -2.43 17.07 17.72
CA ASP A 337 -2.17 16.46 19.02
C ASP A 337 -2.98 15.18 19.23
N ARG A 338 -4.28 15.23 18.91
CA ARG A 338 -5.17 14.06 19.00
C ARG A 338 -4.79 12.92 18.09
N LEU A 339 -4.14 13.19 16.96
CA LEU A 339 -3.67 12.20 16.01
C LEU A 339 -2.24 11.72 16.29
N GLY A 340 -1.53 12.34 17.23
CA GLY A 340 -0.10 12.09 17.44
C GLY A 340 0.81 12.75 16.40
N PHE A 341 0.30 13.70 15.61
CA PHE A 341 1.03 14.31 14.48
C PHE A 341 1.75 15.61 14.84
N SER A 342 1.78 15.98 16.10
CA SER A 342 2.37 17.26 16.55
C SER A 342 3.87 17.40 16.24
N LYS A 343 4.58 16.26 16.19
CA LYS A 343 6.04 16.21 15.91
C LYS A 343 6.37 15.84 14.46
N VAL A 344 5.37 15.58 13.61
CA VAL A 344 5.61 15.15 12.22
C VAL A 344 6.29 16.27 11.44
N THR A 345 7.52 16.01 11.00
CA THR A 345 8.35 16.90 10.16
C THR A 345 8.44 16.43 8.72
N SER A 346 8.07 15.18 8.45
CA SER A 346 8.01 14.58 7.13
C SER A 346 6.89 13.54 7.09
N ALA A 347 6.11 13.55 6.02
CA ALA A 347 5.08 12.56 5.77
C ALA A 347 5.04 12.20 4.29
N ALA A 348 4.74 10.94 4.00
CA ALA A 348 4.68 10.45 2.63
C ALA A 348 3.46 9.55 2.38
N THR A 349 3.01 9.54 1.12
CA THR A 349 1.95 8.65 0.62
C THR A 349 2.30 8.17 -0.78
N GLY A 350 1.90 6.95 -1.11
CA GLY A 350 2.14 6.37 -2.43
C GLY A 350 1.51 5.01 -2.61
N GLY A 351 1.75 4.40 -3.78
CA GLY A 351 1.14 3.13 -4.17
C GLY A 351 -0.17 3.28 -4.96
N SER A 352 -0.87 4.40 -4.80
CA SER A 352 -1.98 4.88 -5.63
C SER A 352 -2.11 6.40 -5.43
N ALA A 353 -2.90 7.08 -6.26
CA ALA A 353 -3.17 8.49 -6.07
C ALA A 353 -4.00 8.74 -4.80
N ILE A 354 -3.70 9.84 -4.11
CA ILE A 354 -4.52 10.36 -2.99
C ILE A 354 -5.41 11.49 -3.50
N GLY A 355 -6.61 11.63 -2.90
CA GLY A 355 -7.51 12.70 -3.23
C GLY A 355 -6.97 14.12 -2.96
N PRO A 356 -7.11 15.06 -3.91
CA PRO A 356 -6.65 16.43 -3.71
C PRO A 356 -7.25 17.08 -2.45
N GLU A 357 -8.51 16.83 -2.14
CA GLU A 357 -9.14 17.36 -0.92
C GLU A 357 -8.51 16.78 0.36
N THR A 358 -8.29 15.47 0.41
CA THR A 358 -7.64 14.81 1.54
C THR A 358 -6.19 15.30 1.65
N PHE A 359 -5.48 15.37 0.55
CA PHE A 359 -4.10 15.84 0.51
C PHE A 359 -3.99 17.28 1.02
N LYS A 360 -4.80 18.21 0.47
CA LYS A 360 -4.86 19.61 0.92
C LYS A 360 -5.30 19.75 2.37
N PHE A 361 -6.18 18.87 2.85
CA PHE A 361 -6.61 18.89 4.25
C PHE A 361 -5.45 18.67 5.22
N PHE A 362 -4.57 17.69 4.94
CA PHE A 362 -3.38 17.46 5.76
C PHE A 362 -2.34 18.57 5.62
N LEU A 363 -2.17 19.14 4.42
CA LEU A 363 -1.34 20.33 4.24
C LEU A 363 -1.87 21.53 5.02
N ALA A 364 -3.19 21.77 5.01
CA ALA A 364 -3.84 22.83 5.79
C ALA A 364 -3.63 22.63 7.30
N MET A 365 -3.64 21.37 7.75
CA MET A 365 -3.30 21.00 9.12
C MET A 365 -1.81 21.22 9.43
N GLY A 366 -0.98 21.47 8.42
CA GLY A 366 0.46 21.68 8.54
C GLY A 366 1.27 20.40 8.62
N ILE A 367 0.71 19.29 8.15
CA ILE A 367 1.44 18.04 7.91
C ILE A 367 2.13 18.15 6.54
N PRO A 368 3.47 18.03 6.46
CA PRO A 368 4.20 18.14 5.20
C PRO A 368 4.06 16.84 4.39
N LEU A 369 2.83 16.52 3.99
CA LEU A 369 2.51 15.33 3.23
C LEU A 369 3.00 15.47 1.79
N ARG A 370 3.68 14.44 1.28
CA ARG A 370 4.25 14.38 -0.07
C ARG A 370 3.86 13.08 -0.76
N GLN A 371 3.60 13.15 -2.04
CA GLN A 371 3.38 11.95 -2.85
C GLN A 371 4.72 11.39 -3.34
N LEU A 372 4.79 10.07 -3.42
CA LEU A 372 5.90 9.33 -3.97
C LEU A 372 5.42 8.30 -5.00
N TYR A 373 6.32 7.91 -5.90
CA TYR A 373 6.07 6.83 -6.83
C TYR A 373 7.25 5.86 -6.86
N GLY A 374 6.93 4.59 -6.95
CA GLY A 374 7.89 3.52 -7.00
C GLY A 374 7.30 2.15 -7.22
N GLN A 375 8.18 1.17 -7.39
CA GLN A 375 7.84 -0.23 -7.59
C GLN A 375 8.84 -1.11 -6.85
N THR A 376 8.43 -2.34 -6.54
CA THR A 376 9.28 -3.33 -5.85
C THR A 376 10.61 -3.56 -6.59
N GLU A 377 10.56 -3.65 -7.92
CA GLU A 377 11.70 -3.87 -8.80
C GLU A 377 12.74 -2.73 -8.77
N LEU A 378 12.36 -1.60 -8.18
CA LEU A 378 13.19 -0.39 -8.03
C LEU A 378 13.55 -0.10 -6.56
N MET A 379 13.43 -1.09 -5.68
CA MET A 379 13.65 -1.00 -4.23
C MET A 379 12.66 -0.09 -3.49
N GLY A 380 11.51 0.20 -4.09
CA GLY A 380 10.49 1.09 -3.55
C GLY A 380 10.36 2.42 -4.30
N ALA A 381 10.23 3.52 -3.57
CA ALA A 381 10.06 4.84 -4.16
C ALA A 381 11.35 5.37 -4.78
N TYR A 382 11.25 5.93 -5.98
CA TYR A 382 12.35 6.59 -6.68
C TYR A 382 11.98 7.98 -7.22
N THR A 383 10.77 8.46 -6.90
CA THR A 383 10.38 9.86 -6.98
C THR A 383 9.74 10.30 -5.67
N LEU A 384 9.81 11.58 -5.38
CA LEU A 384 9.15 12.21 -4.26
C LEU A 384 8.86 13.66 -4.63
N GLN A 385 7.70 14.17 -4.21
CA GLN A 385 7.42 15.60 -4.28
C GLN A 385 8.42 16.40 -3.45
N ASP A 386 8.78 17.59 -3.90
CA ASP A 386 9.55 18.53 -3.10
C ASP A 386 8.79 18.95 -1.85
N VAL A 387 9.51 19.50 -0.85
CA VAL A 387 8.88 20.07 0.33
C VAL A 387 7.96 21.20 -0.11
N PRO A 388 6.73 21.28 0.44
CA PRO A 388 5.75 22.27 -0.01
C PRO A 388 6.24 23.71 0.23
N GLU A 389 6.75 24.33 -0.83
CA GLU A 389 6.93 25.77 -0.93
C GLU A 389 5.95 26.29 -1.98
N GLY A 390 4.96 27.05 -1.54
CA GLY A 390 3.94 27.59 -2.44
C GLY A 390 2.75 26.65 -2.69
N THR A 391 2.04 26.85 -3.81
CA THR A 391 0.90 26.01 -4.20
C THR A 391 1.37 24.63 -4.61
N MET A 392 0.86 23.60 -3.92
CA MET A 392 1.21 22.23 -4.21
C MET A 392 0.24 21.61 -5.21
N ASP A 393 0.81 21.06 -6.28
CA ASP A 393 0.07 20.26 -7.22
C ASP A 393 -0.19 18.87 -6.63
N CYS A 394 -1.44 18.53 -6.44
CA CYS A 394 -1.87 17.27 -5.82
C CYS A 394 -1.84 16.08 -6.80
N GLU A 395 -1.54 16.29 -8.08
CA GLU A 395 -1.56 15.22 -9.08
C GLU A 395 -0.16 14.67 -9.38
N THR A 396 0.91 15.43 -9.13
CA THR A 396 2.27 14.99 -9.39
C THR A 396 2.83 14.10 -8.28
N VAL A 397 3.72 13.18 -8.65
CA VAL A 397 4.54 12.38 -7.74
C VAL A 397 5.97 12.91 -7.61
N GLY A 398 6.21 14.15 -8.08
CA GLY A 398 7.46 14.87 -7.93
C GLY A 398 8.52 14.51 -8.98
N VAL A 399 9.78 14.61 -8.57
CA VAL A 399 10.95 14.44 -9.45
C VAL A 399 11.71 13.16 -9.11
N PRO A 400 12.48 12.59 -10.06
CA PRO A 400 13.33 11.42 -9.81
C PRO A 400 14.36 11.68 -8.72
N PHE A 401 14.69 10.64 -7.96
CA PHE A 401 15.83 10.68 -7.05
C PHE A 401 17.16 10.85 -7.82
N PRO A 402 18.22 11.33 -7.16
CA PRO A 402 19.55 11.44 -7.78
C PRO A 402 19.96 10.13 -8.47
N ASP A 403 20.53 10.24 -9.66
CA ASP A 403 21.00 9.12 -10.50
C ASP A 403 19.90 8.19 -11.03
N CYS A 404 18.61 8.54 -10.89
CA CYS A 404 17.48 7.84 -11.51
C CYS A 404 17.05 8.57 -12.78
N GLU A 405 16.89 7.82 -13.86
CA GLU A 405 16.44 8.34 -15.16
C GLU A 405 15.00 7.84 -15.44
N ILE A 406 14.12 8.74 -15.86
CA ILE A 406 12.75 8.41 -16.28
C ILE A 406 12.53 8.93 -17.70
N LYS A 407 11.85 8.15 -18.53
CA LYS A 407 11.40 8.55 -19.86
C LYS A 407 9.97 8.12 -20.09
N ILE A 408 9.27 8.86 -20.92
CA ILE A 408 7.97 8.47 -21.46
C ILE A 408 8.20 7.99 -22.89
N ILE A 409 7.75 6.78 -23.18
CA ILE A 409 7.85 6.19 -24.52
C ILE A 409 6.49 6.14 -25.19
N ASP A 410 6.50 6.23 -26.52
CA ASP A 410 5.32 6.26 -27.37
C ASP A 410 4.23 7.25 -26.90
N PRO A 411 4.63 8.53 -26.58
CA PRO A 411 3.71 9.50 -26.05
C PRO A 411 2.63 9.88 -27.09
N ASP A 412 1.42 10.04 -26.62
CA ASP A 412 0.33 10.62 -27.40
C ASP A 412 0.50 12.17 -27.55
N PRO A 413 -0.38 12.88 -28.28
CA PRO A 413 -0.28 14.33 -28.44
C PRO A 413 -0.32 15.14 -27.14
N ASN A 414 -0.79 14.54 -26.02
CA ASN A 414 -0.80 15.15 -24.70
C ASN A 414 0.42 14.75 -23.85
N GLY A 415 1.38 14.03 -24.43
CA GLY A 415 2.59 13.57 -23.73
C GLY A 415 2.40 12.29 -22.90
N LEU A 416 1.21 11.69 -22.91
CA LEU A 416 0.90 10.48 -22.17
C LEU A 416 1.46 9.24 -22.87
N GLY A 417 2.32 8.48 -22.18
CA GLY A 417 2.88 7.23 -22.70
C GLY A 417 3.34 6.31 -21.56
N GLU A 418 3.98 5.20 -21.90
CA GLU A 418 4.54 4.29 -20.90
C GLU A 418 5.74 4.92 -20.21
N ILE A 419 5.76 4.85 -18.89
CA ILE A 419 6.91 5.24 -18.05
C ILE A 419 7.94 4.12 -18.12
N ILE A 420 9.16 4.46 -18.56
CA ILE A 420 10.31 3.59 -18.42
C ILE A 420 11.37 4.25 -17.55
N THR A 421 12.09 3.46 -16.79
CA THR A 421 13.09 3.97 -15.86
C THR A 421 14.39 3.19 -15.91
N LYS A 422 15.49 3.90 -15.61
CA LYS A 422 16.80 3.31 -15.39
C LYS A 422 17.34 3.80 -14.06
N HIS A 423 17.73 2.87 -13.22
CA HIS A 423 18.04 3.13 -11.83
C HIS A 423 19.25 2.30 -11.40
N PRO A 424 20.26 2.86 -10.70
CA PRO A 424 21.46 2.11 -10.32
C PRO A 424 21.16 0.92 -9.41
N SER A 425 20.13 1.04 -8.58
CA SER A 425 19.73 0.03 -7.60
C SER A 425 18.49 -0.78 -8.03
N MET A 426 18.36 -1.13 -9.32
CA MET A 426 17.31 -2.03 -9.79
C MET A 426 17.52 -3.45 -9.25
N PHE A 427 16.41 -4.20 -9.10
CA PHE A 427 16.42 -5.61 -8.76
C PHE A 427 17.29 -6.43 -9.72
N SER A 428 17.71 -7.63 -9.31
CA SER A 428 18.53 -8.51 -10.15
C SER A 428 17.71 -9.42 -11.07
N GLY A 429 16.43 -9.59 -10.76
CA GLY A 429 15.50 -10.40 -11.54
C GLY A 429 14.33 -10.93 -10.70
N TYR A 430 13.52 -11.78 -11.34
CA TYR A 430 12.48 -12.52 -10.63
C TYR A 430 12.97 -13.94 -10.32
N TYR A 431 12.81 -14.38 -9.08
CA TYR A 431 13.27 -15.67 -8.60
C TYR A 431 12.65 -16.80 -9.44
N ASN A 432 13.49 -17.65 -9.98
CA ASN A 432 13.13 -18.74 -10.91
C ASN A 432 12.29 -18.33 -12.14
N ASN A 433 12.27 -17.03 -12.51
CA ASN A 433 11.48 -16.55 -13.66
C ASN A 433 12.27 -15.59 -14.58
N PRO A 434 13.30 -16.10 -15.30
CA PRO A 434 14.11 -15.28 -16.20
C PRO A 434 13.34 -14.76 -17.41
N LYS A 435 12.21 -15.37 -17.78
CA LYS A 435 11.35 -14.91 -18.86
C LYS A 435 10.70 -13.58 -18.48
N ALA A 436 10.10 -13.48 -17.31
CA ALA A 436 9.48 -12.25 -16.82
C ALA A 436 10.52 -11.11 -16.71
N TYR A 437 11.75 -11.40 -16.29
CA TYR A 437 12.81 -10.41 -16.25
C TYR A 437 13.11 -9.82 -17.63
N LYS A 438 13.26 -10.67 -18.66
CA LYS A 438 13.50 -10.23 -20.04
C LYS A 438 12.34 -9.42 -20.64
N GLU A 439 11.12 -9.70 -20.21
CA GLU A 439 9.92 -8.94 -20.62
C GLU A 439 9.90 -7.54 -19.95
N THR A 440 10.36 -7.46 -18.69
CA THR A 440 10.37 -6.22 -17.89
C THR A 440 11.56 -5.33 -18.20
N ILE A 441 12.77 -5.90 -18.39
CA ILE A 441 14.00 -5.14 -18.67
C ILE A 441 14.35 -5.26 -20.15
N LYS A 442 14.32 -4.12 -20.87
CA LYS A 442 14.68 -4.05 -22.29
C LYS A 442 15.77 -2.99 -22.48
N LYS A 443 16.91 -3.41 -23.03
CA LYS A 443 18.08 -2.53 -23.29
C LYS A 443 18.54 -1.73 -22.05
N GLY A 444 18.44 -2.34 -20.84
CA GLY A 444 18.83 -1.72 -19.57
C GLY A 444 17.79 -0.74 -19.00
N TRP A 445 16.64 -0.59 -19.63
CA TRP A 445 15.50 0.17 -19.13
C TRP A 445 14.43 -0.78 -18.60
N MET A 446 13.88 -0.44 -17.44
CA MET A 446 12.72 -1.13 -16.90
C MET A 446 11.45 -0.52 -17.50
N HIS A 447 10.64 -1.37 -18.09
CA HIS A 447 9.26 -1.08 -18.49
C HIS A 447 8.37 -1.22 -17.27
N THR A 448 7.87 -0.10 -16.76
CA THR A 448 7.10 -0.10 -15.51
C THR A 448 5.69 -0.66 -15.70
N GLY A 449 5.17 -0.60 -16.91
CA GLY A 449 3.79 -0.89 -17.23
C GLY A 449 2.82 0.17 -16.72
N ASP A 450 3.32 1.30 -16.21
CA ASP A 450 2.53 2.45 -15.79
C ASP A 450 2.55 3.52 -16.88
N ALA A 451 1.45 4.24 -17.04
CA ALA A 451 1.32 5.35 -17.98
C ALA A 451 1.36 6.68 -17.22
N GLY A 452 2.09 7.63 -17.79
CA GLY A 452 2.23 8.96 -17.20
C GLY A 452 2.77 9.98 -18.20
N TYR A 453 2.99 11.17 -17.72
CA TYR A 453 3.55 12.29 -18.47
C TYR A 453 4.34 13.21 -17.53
N PHE A 454 5.23 14.03 -18.11
CA PHE A 454 5.86 15.13 -17.37
C PHE A 454 5.06 16.42 -17.58
N ASP A 455 4.85 17.16 -16.50
CA ASP A 455 4.30 18.50 -16.59
C ASP A 455 5.34 19.54 -17.08
N ASP A 456 4.92 20.80 -17.26
CA ASP A 456 5.77 21.90 -17.73
C ASP A 456 6.93 22.23 -16.77
N GLN A 457 6.88 21.74 -15.53
CA GLN A 457 7.94 21.89 -14.52
C GLN A 457 8.86 20.66 -14.44
N GLY A 458 8.65 19.66 -15.30
CA GLY A 458 9.44 18.44 -15.35
C GLY A 458 9.13 17.46 -14.21
N ARG A 459 7.94 17.59 -13.56
CA ARG A 459 7.49 16.68 -12.52
C ARG A 459 6.66 15.55 -13.13
N LEU A 460 6.82 14.34 -12.61
CA LEU A 460 6.12 13.16 -13.10
C LEU A 460 4.67 13.12 -12.59
N ASN A 461 3.75 12.86 -13.52
CA ASN A 461 2.35 12.53 -13.23
C ASN A 461 2.09 11.10 -13.67
N VAL A 462 1.63 10.26 -12.76
CA VAL A 462 1.28 8.85 -13.00
C VAL A 462 -0.24 8.73 -13.02
N LEU A 463 -0.80 8.22 -14.12
CA LEU A 463 -2.25 8.15 -14.29
C LEU A 463 -2.83 6.78 -13.98
N ASP A 464 -2.26 5.72 -14.59
CA ASP A 464 -2.81 4.36 -14.47
C ASP A 464 -1.81 3.33 -15.01
N ARG A 465 -2.14 2.04 -14.95
CA ARG A 465 -1.44 1.01 -15.71
C ARG A 465 -1.69 1.18 -17.20
N VAL A 466 -0.68 0.97 -18.03
CA VAL A 466 -0.82 1.03 -19.51
C VAL A 466 -1.96 0.12 -20.00
N ASN A 467 -2.05 -1.10 -19.42
CA ASN A 467 -3.08 -2.07 -19.77
C ASN A 467 -4.47 -1.73 -19.21
N ASP A 468 -4.56 -0.86 -18.23
CA ASP A 468 -5.80 -0.45 -17.58
C ASP A 468 -6.36 0.85 -18.18
N ILE A 469 -5.60 1.53 -19.06
CA ILE A 469 -6.14 2.62 -19.89
C ILE A 469 -7.15 2.03 -20.86
N ALA A 470 -8.39 2.40 -20.64
CA ALA A 470 -9.50 1.90 -21.42
C ALA A 470 -9.76 2.80 -22.66
N ILE A 471 -10.28 2.17 -23.72
CA ILE A 471 -10.66 2.86 -24.95
C ILE A 471 -12.17 2.67 -25.16
N LYS A 472 -12.90 3.78 -25.26
CA LYS A 472 -14.32 3.76 -25.59
C LYS A 472 -14.55 3.33 -27.04
N SER A 473 -15.80 2.96 -27.38
CA SER A 473 -16.19 2.58 -28.75
C SER A 473 -15.99 3.67 -29.81
N ASP A 474 -15.79 4.91 -29.39
CA ASP A 474 -15.52 6.07 -30.28
C ASP A 474 -14.01 6.39 -30.38
N GLY A 475 -13.14 5.57 -29.74
CA GLY A 475 -11.69 5.71 -29.77
C GLY A 475 -11.12 6.62 -28.66
N VAL A 476 -11.95 7.20 -27.81
CA VAL A 476 -11.49 8.05 -26.69
C VAL A 476 -10.84 7.19 -25.63
N LYS A 477 -9.59 7.53 -25.28
CA LYS A 477 -8.85 6.91 -24.16
C LYS A 477 -9.24 7.56 -22.85
N PHE A 478 -9.30 6.78 -21.79
CA PHE A 478 -9.52 7.26 -20.42
C PHE A 478 -8.87 6.32 -19.39
N SER A 479 -8.53 6.84 -18.23
CA SER A 479 -8.11 6.04 -17.07
C SER A 479 -9.31 5.80 -16.15
N PRO A 480 -9.81 4.57 -16.03
CA PRO A 480 -10.86 4.25 -15.06
C PRO A 480 -10.43 4.56 -13.63
N GLN A 481 -9.19 4.20 -13.26
CA GLN A 481 -8.67 4.38 -11.90
C GLN A 481 -8.57 5.86 -11.51
N ASN A 482 -8.20 6.75 -12.44
CA ASN A 482 -8.17 8.19 -12.16
C ASN A 482 -9.58 8.72 -11.80
N ILE A 483 -10.60 8.32 -12.57
CA ILE A 483 -11.99 8.72 -12.30
C ILE A 483 -12.50 8.10 -10.99
N GLU A 484 -12.20 6.82 -10.75
CA GLU A 484 -12.56 6.11 -9.50
C GLU A 484 -11.91 6.76 -8.28
N ASN A 485 -10.66 7.17 -8.37
CA ASN A 485 -9.99 7.90 -7.30
C ASN A 485 -10.69 9.23 -7.03
N LYS A 486 -11.07 9.98 -8.06
CA LYS A 486 -11.85 11.23 -7.90
C LYS A 486 -13.19 10.97 -7.19
N LEU A 487 -13.88 9.88 -7.49
CA LEU A 487 -15.13 9.49 -6.81
C LEU A 487 -14.90 9.12 -5.34
N LYS A 488 -13.81 8.38 -5.04
CA LYS A 488 -13.45 7.96 -3.68
C LYS A 488 -13.01 9.11 -2.77
N PHE A 489 -12.80 10.30 -3.29
CA PHE A 489 -12.56 11.51 -2.50
C PHE A 489 -13.79 11.96 -1.73
N SER A 490 -14.98 11.58 -2.20
CA SER A 490 -16.19 11.75 -1.40
C SER A 490 -16.11 10.90 -0.13
N PRO A 491 -16.41 11.48 1.06
CA PRO A 491 -16.45 10.71 2.31
C PRO A 491 -17.52 9.62 2.28
N TYR A 492 -18.48 9.71 1.37
CA TYR A 492 -19.61 8.79 1.27
C TYR A 492 -19.36 7.60 0.35
N VAL A 493 -18.35 7.69 -0.53
CA VAL A 493 -17.96 6.62 -1.46
C VAL A 493 -16.88 5.75 -0.81
N GLY A 494 -17.17 4.48 -0.61
CA GLY A 494 -16.22 3.48 -0.10
C GLY A 494 -15.33 2.92 -1.20
N GLU A 495 -15.94 2.50 -2.32
CA GLU A 495 -15.25 2.04 -3.51
C GLU A 495 -16.06 2.42 -4.76
N ALA A 496 -15.37 2.55 -5.89
CA ALA A 496 -15.97 2.86 -7.18
C ALA A 496 -15.33 2.03 -8.29
N VAL A 497 -16.14 1.56 -9.24
CA VAL A 497 -15.68 0.86 -10.43
C VAL A 497 -16.27 1.53 -11.67
N VAL A 498 -15.40 2.17 -12.45
CA VAL A 498 -15.79 2.85 -13.69
C VAL A 498 -15.65 1.89 -14.87
N ILE A 499 -16.70 1.79 -15.65
CA ILE A 499 -16.83 0.89 -16.81
C ILE A 499 -17.07 1.72 -18.05
N GLY A 500 -16.34 1.45 -19.14
CA GLY A 500 -16.44 2.20 -20.39
C GLY A 500 -15.63 1.63 -21.54
N ALA A 501 -14.79 0.60 -21.30
CA ALA A 501 -14.01 -0.07 -22.34
C ALA A 501 -14.95 -0.63 -23.42
N GLU A 502 -14.71 -0.28 -24.69
CA GLU A 502 -15.53 -0.67 -25.86
C GLU A 502 -17.01 -0.25 -25.76
N LYS A 503 -17.35 0.67 -24.85
CA LYS A 503 -18.71 1.16 -24.61
C LYS A 503 -18.89 2.59 -25.13
N PRO A 504 -20.14 3.00 -25.40
CA PRO A 504 -20.42 4.35 -25.95
C PRO A 504 -20.26 5.48 -24.93
N TYR A 505 -20.39 5.20 -23.64
CA TYR A 505 -20.28 6.16 -22.53
C TYR A 505 -19.78 5.45 -21.27
N LEU A 506 -19.38 6.23 -20.26
CA LEU A 506 -18.94 5.68 -18.98
C LEU A 506 -20.12 5.45 -18.05
N THR A 507 -20.02 4.36 -17.26
CA THR A 507 -20.93 4.06 -16.16
C THR A 507 -20.13 3.75 -14.91
N ALA A 508 -20.75 3.85 -13.72
CA ALA A 508 -20.09 3.54 -12.46
C ALA A 508 -20.92 2.58 -11.59
N ILE A 509 -20.25 1.63 -10.96
CA ILE A 509 -20.73 0.85 -9.85
C ILE A 509 -20.12 1.45 -8.59
N ILE A 510 -20.93 1.88 -7.63
CA ILE A 510 -20.49 2.57 -6.43
C ILE A 510 -20.82 1.73 -5.19
N CYS A 511 -19.84 1.55 -4.31
CA CYS A 511 -20.04 1.05 -2.96
C CYS A 511 -20.04 2.24 -2.00
N ILE A 512 -21.06 2.34 -1.16
CA ILE A 512 -21.14 3.41 -0.14
C ILE A 512 -20.15 3.11 1.00
N ARG A 513 -19.61 4.14 1.64
CA ARG A 513 -18.80 4.00 2.86
C ARG A 513 -19.74 3.83 4.05
N PHE A 514 -20.02 2.58 4.40
CA PHE A 514 -21.06 2.24 5.37
C PHE A 514 -20.88 2.94 6.73
N SER A 515 -19.65 2.99 7.25
CA SER A 515 -19.32 3.62 8.53
C SER A 515 -19.70 5.11 8.64
N ILE A 516 -19.76 5.83 7.52
CA ILE A 516 -20.14 7.24 7.47
C ILE A 516 -21.60 7.40 7.07
N VAL A 517 -22.01 6.65 6.04
CA VAL A 517 -23.39 6.76 5.52
C VAL A 517 -24.42 6.28 6.55
N SER A 518 -24.11 5.25 7.36
CA SER A 518 -24.98 4.80 8.46
C SER A 518 -25.24 5.90 9.49
N LYS A 519 -24.19 6.61 9.95
CA LYS A 519 -24.31 7.74 10.87
C LYS A 519 -25.12 8.90 10.27
N LEU A 520 -24.92 9.18 9.00
CA LEU A 520 -25.69 10.20 8.30
C LEU A 520 -27.16 9.81 8.18
N ALA A 521 -27.45 8.53 7.90
CA ALA A 521 -28.80 7.98 7.83
C ALA A 521 -29.51 8.05 9.20
N GLU A 522 -28.82 7.73 10.30
CA GLU A 522 -29.33 7.92 11.66
C GLU A 522 -29.68 9.38 11.93
N LYS A 523 -28.83 10.33 11.56
CA LYS A 523 -29.08 11.76 11.68
C LYS A 523 -30.28 12.21 10.84
N TRP A 524 -30.50 11.60 9.69
CA TRP A 524 -31.66 11.84 8.85
C TRP A 524 -32.91 11.06 9.24
N GLN A 525 -32.81 10.26 10.33
CA GLN A 525 -33.87 9.39 10.84
C GLN A 525 -34.38 8.38 9.78
N LEU A 526 -33.46 7.89 8.95
CA LEU A 526 -33.76 6.82 8.00
C LEU A 526 -33.75 5.48 8.73
N ALA A 527 -34.79 4.68 8.50
CA ALA A 527 -34.85 3.32 9.03
C ALA A 527 -34.03 2.38 8.11
N PHE A 528 -33.00 1.75 8.64
CA PHE A 528 -32.22 0.73 7.94
C PHE A 528 -31.76 -0.36 8.92
N THR A 529 -31.52 -1.56 8.40
CA THR A 529 -31.02 -2.70 9.20
C THR A 529 -29.72 -3.28 8.64
N SER A 530 -29.35 -2.91 7.42
CA SER A 530 -28.19 -3.48 6.73
C SER A 530 -27.61 -2.49 5.72
N TYR A 531 -26.38 -2.82 5.26
CA TYR A 531 -25.74 -2.15 4.13
C TYR A 531 -26.68 -2.11 2.89
N THR A 532 -27.25 -3.25 2.53
CA THR A 532 -28.13 -3.39 1.37
C THR A 532 -29.34 -2.45 1.46
N GLY A 533 -29.92 -2.30 2.66
CA GLY A 533 -31.04 -1.39 2.89
C GLY A 533 -30.65 0.08 2.66
N LEU A 534 -29.45 0.50 3.13
CA LEU A 534 -28.95 1.85 2.87
C LEU A 534 -28.59 2.08 1.41
N ALA A 535 -27.96 1.11 0.75
CA ALA A 535 -27.62 1.19 -0.67
C ALA A 535 -28.84 1.23 -1.58
N ALA A 536 -30.03 0.85 -1.11
CA ALA A 536 -31.29 0.96 -1.83
C ALA A 536 -32.08 2.25 -1.51
N ASP A 537 -31.65 3.05 -0.53
CA ASP A 537 -32.39 4.24 -0.10
C ASP A 537 -32.26 5.40 -1.09
N LYS A 538 -33.41 6.03 -1.42
CA LYS A 538 -33.46 7.12 -2.41
C LYS A 538 -32.70 8.38 -2.00
N LYS A 539 -32.60 8.69 -0.71
CA LYS A 539 -31.81 9.85 -0.23
C LYS A 539 -30.32 9.58 -0.33
N ILE A 540 -29.91 8.32 -0.11
CA ILE A 540 -28.52 7.92 -0.31
C ILE A 540 -28.15 7.95 -1.79
N TYR A 541 -29.06 7.49 -2.67
CA TYR A 541 -28.87 7.66 -4.12
C TYR A 541 -28.70 9.13 -4.52
N ALA A 542 -29.54 10.05 -3.99
CA ALA A 542 -29.44 11.48 -4.28
C ALA A 542 -28.12 12.08 -3.77
N LEU A 543 -27.64 11.67 -2.57
CA LEU A 543 -26.36 12.07 -2.03
C LEU A 543 -25.21 11.66 -2.96
N ILE A 544 -25.18 10.41 -3.40
CA ILE A 544 -24.10 9.91 -4.27
C ILE A 544 -24.20 10.54 -5.68
N GLU A 545 -25.41 10.79 -6.18
CA GLU A 545 -25.64 11.51 -7.44
C GLU A 545 -25.01 12.91 -7.42
N GLU A 546 -25.15 13.64 -6.31
CA GLU A 546 -24.49 14.95 -6.12
C GLU A 546 -22.97 14.83 -6.15
N GLU A 547 -22.40 13.83 -5.47
CA GLU A 547 -20.94 13.60 -5.44
C GLU A 547 -20.38 13.24 -6.83
N ILE A 548 -21.08 12.38 -7.58
CA ILE A 548 -20.68 12.05 -8.97
C ILE A 548 -20.80 13.28 -9.89
N SER A 549 -21.81 14.11 -9.68
CA SER A 549 -21.98 15.34 -10.45
C SER A 549 -20.80 16.31 -10.25
N LYS A 550 -20.32 16.47 -9.02
CA LYS A 550 -19.10 17.26 -8.70
C LYS A 550 -17.86 16.74 -9.44
N VAL A 551 -17.71 15.41 -9.52
CA VAL A 551 -16.61 14.79 -10.29
C VAL A 551 -16.80 15.04 -11.80
N ASN A 552 -18.01 14.89 -12.30
CA ASN A 552 -18.32 15.12 -13.72
C ASN A 552 -18.04 16.58 -14.16
N GLU A 553 -18.17 17.57 -13.27
CA GLU A 553 -17.80 18.97 -13.56
C GLU A 553 -16.31 19.14 -13.85
N GLN A 554 -15.46 18.28 -13.25
CA GLN A 554 -14.01 18.29 -13.43
C GLN A 554 -13.54 17.43 -14.62
N LEU A 555 -14.42 16.64 -15.22
CA LEU A 555 -14.07 15.73 -16.29
C LEU A 555 -14.41 16.33 -17.66
N PRO A 556 -13.59 16.08 -18.70
CA PRO A 556 -13.96 16.36 -20.09
C PRO A 556 -15.30 15.73 -20.47
N ASP A 557 -16.09 16.42 -21.28
CA ASP A 557 -17.46 15.97 -21.64
C ASP A 557 -17.53 14.56 -22.23
N ASN A 558 -16.49 14.13 -22.92
CA ASN A 558 -16.43 12.83 -23.59
C ASN A 558 -16.09 11.65 -22.65
N ILE A 559 -15.74 11.91 -21.38
CA ILE A 559 -15.45 10.89 -20.37
C ILE A 559 -16.25 11.09 -19.06
N LYS A 560 -17.32 11.86 -19.09
CA LYS A 560 -18.25 11.99 -17.98
C LYS A 560 -19.02 10.69 -17.75
N ILE A 561 -19.33 10.40 -16.49
CA ILE A 561 -20.14 9.26 -16.08
C ILE A 561 -21.60 9.56 -16.44
N ALA A 562 -22.19 8.73 -17.28
CA ALA A 562 -23.56 8.92 -17.75
C ALA A 562 -24.60 8.23 -16.88
N LYS A 563 -24.27 7.09 -16.28
CA LYS A 563 -25.15 6.31 -15.41
C LYS A 563 -24.38 5.70 -14.25
N PHE A 564 -25.06 5.48 -13.14
CA PHE A 564 -24.49 4.72 -12.02
C PHE A 564 -25.54 3.89 -11.29
N LEU A 565 -25.06 2.96 -10.46
CA LEU A 565 -25.86 2.25 -9.46
C LEU A 565 -25.07 2.09 -8.16
N LEU A 566 -25.77 1.89 -7.05
CA LEU A 566 -25.18 1.52 -5.77
C LEU A 566 -25.16 0.01 -5.63
N LEU A 567 -23.98 -0.56 -5.38
CA LEU A 567 -23.84 -2.00 -5.20
C LEU A 567 -24.44 -2.40 -3.84
N PHE A 568 -25.06 -3.56 -3.78
CA PHE A 568 -25.77 -4.10 -2.61
C PHE A 568 -24.85 -4.54 -1.46
N LYS A 569 -23.52 -4.59 -1.67
CA LYS A 569 -22.48 -4.95 -0.70
C LYS A 569 -21.20 -4.15 -0.94
N GLU A 570 -20.29 -4.16 0.02
CA GLU A 570 -18.91 -3.70 -0.20
C GLU A 570 -18.11 -4.74 -1.03
N LEU A 571 -17.07 -4.28 -1.72
CA LEU A 571 -16.12 -5.18 -2.39
C LEU A 571 -15.13 -5.73 -1.37
N GLU A 572 -14.84 -7.02 -1.44
CA GLU A 572 -14.00 -7.72 -0.49
C GLU A 572 -12.82 -8.45 -1.13
N ALA A 573 -11.72 -8.56 -0.35
CA ALA A 573 -10.53 -9.28 -0.80
C ALA A 573 -10.76 -10.80 -0.79
N ASP A 574 -11.52 -11.30 0.17
CA ASP A 574 -11.81 -12.74 0.32
C ASP A 574 -12.71 -13.27 -0.80
N ASP A 575 -13.55 -12.41 -1.34
CA ASP A 575 -14.30 -12.69 -2.58
C ASP A 575 -13.43 -12.60 -3.85
N GLY A 576 -12.16 -12.25 -3.72
CA GLY A 576 -11.25 -12.02 -4.83
C GLY A 576 -11.52 -10.75 -5.63
N GLU A 577 -12.42 -9.86 -5.17
CA GLU A 577 -12.82 -8.62 -5.85
C GLU A 577 -11.78 -7.51 -5.70
N LEU A 578 -11.06 -7.54 -4.58
CA LEU A 578 -9.93 -6.66 -4.29
C LEU A 578 -8.63 -7.47 -4.16
N THR A 579 -7.50 -6.83 -4.39
CA THR A 579 -6.19 -7.36 -3.96
C THR A 579 -6.03 -7.19 -2.45
N ARG A 580 -5.01 -7.82 -1.85
CA ARG A 580 -4.64 -7.61 -0.43
C ARG A 580 -4.25 -6.15 -0.13
N THR A 581 -3.77 -5.43 -1.13
CA THR A 581 -3.56 -3.97 -1.06
C THR A 581 -4.81 -3.17 -1.42
N LYS A 582 -5.97 -3.83 -1.44
CA LYS A 582 -7.31 -3.25 -1.69
C LYS A 582 -7.47 -2.52 -3.03
N LYS A 583 -6.79 -2.99 -4.08
CA LYS A 583 -7.02 -2.54 -5.46
C LYS A 583 -8.06 -3.42 -6.13
N VAL A 584 -8.95 -2.82 -6.90
CA VAL A 584 -10.02 -3.53 -7.64
C VAL A 584 -9.45 -4.49 -8.68
N ARG A 585 -9.89 -5.75 -8.61
CA ARG A 585 -9.58 -6.77 -9.63
C ARG A 585 -10.62 -6.71 -10.76
N ARG A 586 -10.38 -5.86 -11.76
CA ARG A 586 -11.35 -5.58 -12.84
C ARG A 586 -11.85 -6.82 -13.57
N SER A 587 -10.99 -7.82 -13.80
CA SER A 587 -11.38 -9.06 -14.45
C SER A 587 -12.44 -9.84 -13.66
N VAL A 588 -12.28 -9.88 -12.33
CA VAL A 588 -13.24 -10.51 -11.41
C VAL A 588 -14.56 -9.73 -11.41
N ILE A 589 -14.49 -8.39 -11.29
CA ILE A 589 -15.68 -7.52 -11.34
C ILE A 589 -16.45 -7.70 -12.66
N ASN A 590 -15.75 -7.64 -13.78
CA ASN A 590 -16.36 -7.80 -15.11
C ASN A 590 -17.03 -9.17 -15.31
N SER A 591 -16.47 -10.21 -14.71
CA SER A 591 -17.04 -11.56 -14.77
C SER A 591 -18.24 -11.72 -13.83
N ARG A 592 -18.06 -11.36 -12.54
CA ARG A 592 -19.07 -11.54 -11.49
C ARG A 592 -20.31 -10.68 -11.69
N TYR A 593 -20.11 -9.42 -12.07
CA TYR A 593 -21.17 -8.43 -12.24
C TYR A 593 -21.57 -8.22 -13.71
N LYS A 594 -21.28 -9.18 -14.59
CA LYS A 594 -21.53 -9.13 -16.02
C LYS A 594 -22.98 -8.71 -16.38
N ASP A 595 -23.97 -9.23 -15.65
CA ASP A 595 -25.37 -8.95 -15.93
C ASP A 595 -25.77 -7.53 -15.50
N ILE A 596 -25.27 -7.07 -14.35
CA ILE A 596 -25.42 -5.68 -13.88
C ILE A 596 -24.79 -4.72 -14.90
N ILE A 597 -23.56 -5.02 -15.33
CA ILE A 597 -22.85 -4.21 -16.33
C ILE A 597 -23.64 -4.14 -17.64
N LYS A 598 -24.20 -5.26 -18.09
CA LYS A 598 -25.05 -5.30 -19.27
C LYS A 598 -26.28 -4.41 -19.10
N ASP A 599 -26.97 -4.47 -17.97
CA ASP A 599 -28.17 -3.68 -17.69
C ASP A 599 -27.89 -2.17 -17.67
N LEU A 600 -26.73 -1.71 -17.18
CA LEU A 600 -26.29 -0.31 -17.22
C LEU A 600 -26.22 0.27 -18.64
N TYR A 601 -25.99 -0.56 -19.68
CA TYR A 601 -25.93 -0.13 -21.08
C TYR A 601 -27.23 -0.36 -21.85
N LEU A 602 -28.24 -0.94 -21.20
CA LEU A 602 -29.59 -1.05 -21.74
C LEU A 602 -30.44 0.15 -21.29
N ASP A 603 -31.62 0.30 -21.91
CA ASP A 603 -32.61 1.31 -21.53
C ASP A 603 -33.48 0.77 -20.39
N LYS A 604 -32.84 0.61 -19.20
CA LYS A 604 -33.43 0.09 -17.98
C LYS A 604 -33.19 1.06 -16.83
N ASP A 605 -34.12 1.08 -15.89
CA ASP A 605 -34.03 1.86 -14.65
C ASP A 605 -33.61 0.99 -13.44
N THR A 606 -33.45 -0.31 -13.66
CA THR A 606 -33.00 -1.26 -12.62
C THR A 606 -32.08 -2.33 -13.19
N ALA A 607 -31.15 -2.80 -12.36
CA ALA A 607 -30.33 -3.97 -12.60
C ALA A 607 -30.56 -4.99 -11.50
N SER A 608 -30.58 -6.28 -11.86
CA SER A 608 -30.76 -7.37 -10.89
C SER A 608 -29.63 -8.37 -10.98
N ILE A 609 -29.29 -8.96 -9.84
CA ILE A 609 -28.28 -10.00 -9.75
C ILE A 609 -28.74 -11.12 -8.83
N ASP A 610 -28.45 -12.35 -9.24
CA ASP A 610 -28.50 -13.56 -8.43
C ASP A 610 -27.08 -14.11 -8.36
N THR A 611 -26.43 -14.04 -7.20
CA THR A 611 -25.04 -14.49 -7.06
C THR A 611 -24.79 -15.20 -5.74
N GLU A 612 -23.77 -16.04 -5.72
CA GLU A 612 -23.22 -16.62 -4.49
C GLU A 612 -22.01 -15.81 -4.03
N PHE A 613 -21.88 -15.58 -2.75
CA PHE A 613 -20.72 -14.98 -2.12
C PHE A 613 -20.35 -15.74 -0.84
N THR A 614 -19.11 -15.56 -0.43
CA THR A 614 -18.57 -16.22 0.77
C THR A 614 -18.70 -15.25 1.94
N LEU A 615 -19.28 -15.68 3.04
CA LEU A 615 -19.34 -14.94 4.31
C LEU A 615 -17.95 -15.01 4.99
N GLU A 616 -17.69 -14.09 5.94
CA GLU A 616 -16.46 -14.07 6.75
C GLU A 616 -16.16 -15.40 7.45
N ASP A 617 -17.19 -16.20 7.74
CA ASP A 617 -17.08 -17.53 8.34
C ASP A 617 -16.88 -18.67 7.31
N GLY A 618 -16.63 -18.34 6.05
CA GLY A 618 -16.41 -19.30 4.95
C GLY A 618 -17.69 -19.94 4.37
N ARG A 619 -18.89 -19.66 4.91
CA ARG A 619 -20.15 -20.16 4.37
C ARG A 619 -20.55 -19.45 3.09
N LYS A 620 -21.07 -20.20 2.11
CA LYS A 620 -21.63 -19.61 0.89
C LYS A 620 -23.11 -19.24 1.10
N SER A 621 -23.45 -18.02 0.74
CA SER A 621 -24.82 -17.50 0.77
C SER A 621 -25.23 -17.01 -0.62
N LYS A 622 -26.51 -17.20 -0.97
CA LYS A 622 -27.09 -16.65 -2.22
C LYS A 622 -27.77 -15.33 -1.91
N ILE A 623 -27.48 -14.32 -2.70
CA ILE A 623 -28.19 -13.04 -2.66
C ILE A 623 -28.84 -12.79 -4.01
N SER A 624 -30.12 -12.41 -3.94
CA SER A 624 -30.88 -11.79 -5.02
C SER A 624 -31.06 -10.32 -4.67
N ALA A 625 -30.53 -9.43 -5.48
CA ALA A 625 -30.64 -7.99 -5.24
C ALA A 625 -31.05 -7.26 -6.51
N THR A 626 -31.90 -6.24 -6.36
CA THR A 626 -32.29 -5.32 -7.43
C THR A 626 -31.84 -3.92 -7.05
N MET A 627 -31.07 -3.27 -7.92
CA MET A 627 -30.48 -1.95 -7.73
C MET A 627 -31.09 -0.95 -8.72
N GLU A 628 -31.34 0.28 -8.27
CA GLU A 628 -31.77 1.37 -9.14
C GLU A 628 -30.63 1.83 -10.05
N ILE A 629 -30.91 2.12 -11.32
CA ILE A 629 -29.95 2.77 -12.24
C ILE A 629 -30.31 4.24 -12.35
N ARG A 630 -29.40 5.12 -11.94
CA ARG A 630 -29.53 6.57 -12.09
C ARG A 630 -28.89 7.05 -13.39
N HIS A 631 -29.60 7.93 -14.08
CA HIS A 631 -29.20 8.55 -15.32
C HIS A 631 -28.76 10.00 -15.03
N LEU A 632 -27.47 10.31 -15.25
CA LEU A 632 -26.90 11.65 -15.06
C LEU A 632 -26.87 12.46 -16.37
N ILE A 633 -26.76 11.76 -17.49
CA ILE A 633 -26.67 12.37 -18.84
C ILE A 633 -27.64 11.62 -19.74
N ASP A 634 -28.43 12.37 -20.57
CA ASP A 634 -29.30 11.76 -21.56
C ASP A 634 -28.47 11.12 -22.68
N THR A 635 -28.39 9.79 -22.66
CA THR A 635 -27.61 8.99 -23.62
C THR A 635 -28.37 8.77 -24.94
N LYS A 636 -29.66 9.21 -25.05
CA LYS A 636 -30.50 9.03 -26.25
C LYS A 636 -30.15 10.04 -27.33
N THR A 637 -29.71 11.24 -26.99
CA THR A 637 -29.39 12.32 -27.93
C THR A 637 -28.12 12.09 -28.77
N SER A 638 -27.19 11.25 -28.33
CA SER A 638 -25.96 10.95 -29.09
C SER A 638 -26.17 10.04 -30.32
N LYS A 639 -27.28 9.29 -30.38
CA LYS A 639 -27.64 8.45 -31.56
C LYS A 639 -28.19 9.26 -32.72
N THR A 640 -28.85 10.40 -32.47
CA THR A 640 -29.48 11.22 -33.49
C THR A 640 -28.49 12.09 -34.27
N THR A 641 -27.38 12.48 -33.67
CA THR A 641 -26.33 13.29 -34.31
C THR A 641 -25.50 12.49 -35.31
N LYS A 642 -25.25 11.19 -35.05
CA LYS A 642 -24.54 10.28 -35.99
C LYS A 642 -25.42 9.88 -37.20
N ALA A 643 -26.73 9.81 -37.03
CA ALA A 643 -27.66 9.54 -38.15
C ALA A 643 -27.75 10.73 -39.09
N LYS A 644 -27.77 11.96 -38.56
CA LYS A 644 -27.81 13.19 -39.40
C LYS A 644 -26.47 13.47 -40.10
N SER A 645 -25.32 13.10 -39.54
CA SER A 645 -24.03 13.26 -40.21
C SER A 645 -23.78 12.23 -41.32
N LYS A 646 -24.35 11.02 -41.23
CA LYS A 646 -24.33 10.02 -42.32
C LYS A 646 -25.29 10.35 -43.43
N ALA A 647 -26.45 10.93 -43.14
CA ALA A 647 -27.42 11.36 -44.16
C ALA A 647 -26.91 12.56 -44.99
N ASN A 648 -26.16 13.48 -44.38
CA ASN A 648 -25.56 14.63 -45.06
C ASN A 648 -24.32 14.31 -45.92
N LYS A 649 -23.65 13.16 -45.69
CA LYS A 649 -22.53 12.69 -46.54
C LYS A 649 -23.02 11.93 -47.79
N SER A 650 -24.23 11.37 -47.78
CA SER A 650 -24.79 10.66 -48.94
C SER A 650 -25.48 11.58 -49.95
N SER A 651 -25.79 12.84 -49.58
CA SER A 651 -26.43 13.81 -50.46
C SER A 651 -25.45 14.74 -51.21
N LYS A 652 -24.12 14.70 -50.91
CA LYS A 652 -23.10 15.49 -51.63
C LYS A 652 -22.29 14.70 -52.65
N GLY A 653 -22.69 13.46 -52.98
CA GLY A 653 -22.01 12.58 -53.93
C GLY A 653 -22.74 12.39 -55.26
N LYS A 654 -23.76 13.23 -55.57
CA LYS A 654 -24.42 13.25 -56.87
C LYS A 654 -24.68 14.69 -57.29
N LYS A 655 -23.69 15.30 -57.87
CA LYS A 655 -23.75 16.34 -58.89
C LYS A 655 -22.42 16.42 -59.63
#